data_4bd2fc2d5e9d64213e2a04b14ce03177
#
_entry.id   4bd2fc2d5e9d64213e2a04b14ce03177
#
_cell.length_a   1.000
_cell.length_b   1.000
_cell.length_c   1.000
_cell.angle_alpha   90.00
_cell.angle_beta   90.00
_cell.angle_gamma   90.00
#
_symmetry.space_group_name_H-M   'P 1'
#
loop_
_entity.id
_entity.type
_entity.pdbx_description
1 polymer ?
#
loop_
_entity_poly.entity_id
_entity_poly.type
_entity_poly.pdbx_seq_one_letter_code
_entity_poly.pdbx_strand_id
1 'polypeptide(L)'
;MKNRIILGLMVCLVTFSIMGCGNSKGTTTDTTASGNTGETTETATNNNDTVEYQVSLPEGVSDASIYVEKIEGISDDFIRGVDISSILAEEESGVVYYNKDGVEEDIFKILADAGVNYVRVRVWNDPYDVNGNGYGGGNCDTAKAAEIGKRAASYGIKLMVDYHYSDFWADPSKQMVPKAWADMTLEEKQTALYEFTKESLTEIIDAGADVRMVQIGNETNNGMAGETKKSSIAKLMVQGCNAVREVAAANNQEIQIAVHLTNVEDITGIESYMSILKKFDVDYDIMGLSYYPYWHGTLESLSNTMNTIITDYGKKILIAETAYCYTNEDGDGFANSVNEGDLSKNYAATVQSQANAVRDVMAQVAALGENGVGVFYWEPAWIPVGIYDTKAADAASVLANNKVLWNKFGSGWASSFSTDYDPKDAGVYYGGSSWDNQAMFDFTGKALASLDVFKYVKYGATTELAADFIQPVTVNINVGAPLTMPATAYVIYNDRSKNGDVAVTWDVDELSAIDTNTIADYVIDGVTADGTPLTADLHVALVNFIANPSFEEEDKSMYNFIYDETNPADFQEKEADSFTGSFALHFWDPNGVYFQAEQTITDLMDGQYYFSMEGQGGDIGTDPTFYIYAISGGETYTQEFTLDGYANWIMPELKDFAVVDGTVTVGVYVKAGKGAWGTFDDWILSKTN
;
A
#
# COMPACT_ATOMS: atom_id res chain seq x y z
N MET A 1 -8.54 8.96 10.58
CA MET A 1 -7.65 8.14 11.44
C MET A 1 -7.89 6.71 11.03
N LYS A 2 -6.95 6.10 10.32
CA LYS A 2 -7.15 4.74 9.78
C LYS A 2 -6.51 3.73 10.72
N ASN A 3 -7.27 2.72 11.10
CA ASN A 3 -6.88 1.61 11.97
C ASN A 3 -5.81 0.76 11.28
N ARG A 4 -4.66 0.61 11.92
CA ARG A 4 -3.66 -0.38 11.55
C ARG A 4 -4.06 -1.71 12.21
N ILE A 5 -4.29 -2.72 11.39
CA ILE A 5 -4.54 -4.09 11.84
C ILE A 5 -3.20 -4.67 12.33
N ILE A 6 -3.13 -5.03 13.61
CA ILE A 6 -1.98 -5.72 14.20
C ILE A 6 -2.24 -7.22 14.11
N LEU A 7 -1.44 -7.90 13.31
CA LEU A 7 -1.44 -9.36 13.26
C LEU A 7 -0.44 -9.89 14.30
N GLY A 8 -0.92 -10.52 15.36
CA GLY A 8 -0.10 -11.13 16.40
C GLY A 8 0.56 -12.42 15.92
N LEU A 9 1.89 -12.46 15.90
CA LEU A 9 2.68 -13.65 15.59
C LEU A 9 3.06 -14.39 16.87
N MET A 10 2.65 -15.65 16.97
CA MET A 10 3.01 -16.60 18.03
C MET A 10 4.43 -17.14 17.78
N VAL A 11 5.37 -16.82 18.66
CA VAL A 11 6.77 -17.28 18.59
C VAL A 11 6.91 -18.67 19.18
N CYS A 12 7.24 -19.66 18.36
CA CYS A 12 7.77 -20.96 18.80
C CYS A 12 9.31 -20.94 18.76
N LEU A 13 9.95 -20.98 19.90
CA LEU A 13 11.38 -21.20 20.03
C LEU A 13 11.74 -22.66 19.70
N VAL A 14 12.58 -22.86 18.69
CA VAL A 14 13.29 -24.13 18.47
C VAL A 14 14.79 -23.86 18.44
N THR A 15 15.49 -24.43 19.41
CA THR A 15 16.95 -24.44 19.50
C THR A 15 17.53 -25.53 18.59
N PHE A 16 18.47 -25.19 17.70
CA PHE A 16 19.28 -26.19 16.99
C PHE A 16 20.78 -25.99 17.23
N SER A 17 21.39 -27.11 17.53
CA SER A 17 22.82 -27.28 17.82
C SER A 17 23.65 -27.36 16.54
N ILE A 18 24.83 -26.76 16.59
CA ILE A 18 25.85 -26.72 15.55
C ILE A 18 26.59 -28.05 15.48
N MET A 19 26.81 -28.58 14.30
CA MET A 19 27.94 -29.51 14.02
C MET A 19 28.52 -29.22 12.63
N GLY A 20 29.81 -29.05 12.60
CA GLY A 20 30.59 -28.60 11.48
C GLY A 20 31.27 -29.72 10.65
N CYS A 21 32.07 -29.26 9.73
CA CYS A 21 33.17 -29.91 8.98
C CYS A 21 32.88 -30.42 7.57
N GLY A 22 33.71 -29.90 6.63
CA GLY A 22 34.27 -30.70 5.57
C GLY A 22 34.69 -29.98 4.29
N ASN A 23 35.97 -29.61 4.24
CA ASN A 23 36.70 -29.15 3.05
C ASN A 23 36.76 -30.18 1.94
N SER A 24 36.70 -29.81 0.65
CA SER A 24 37.54 -30.45 -0.37
C SER A 24 37.82 -29.54 -1.57
N LYS A 25 39.06 -29.50 -1.94
CA LYS A 25 39.70 -28.83 -3.08
C LYS A 25 39.59 -29.67 -4.37
N GLY A 26 39.65 -29.01 -5.52
CA GLY A 26 40.01 -29.64 -6.79
C GLY A 26 39.71 -28.69 -7.96
N THR A 27 40.61 -28.12 -8.48
CA THR A 27 41.68 -28.25 -9.50
C THR A 27 41.30 -27.63 -10.83
N THR A 28 42.11 -26.65 -11.21
CA THR A 28 42.23 -25.93 -12.48
C THR A 28 42.50 -26.87 -13.68
N THR A 29 41.97 -26.47 -14.86
CA THR A 29 42.62 -26.77 -16.14
C THR A 29 42.53 -25.56 -17.07
N ASP A 30 43.72 -25.10 -17.42
CA ASP A 30 44.10 -24.14 -18.44
C ASP A 30 43.84 -24.67 -19.85
N THR A 31 43.37 -23.84 -20.78
CA THR A 31 43.67 -24.03 -22.20
C THR A 31 43.81 -22.67 -22.89
N THR A 32 45.05 -22.45 -23.33
CA THR A 32 45.53 -21.36 -24.18
C THR A 32 45.20 -21.54 -25.66
N ALA A 33 44.89 -20.41 -26.35
CA ALA A 33 45.32 -20.18 -27.75
C ALA A 33 45.23 -18.67 -28.07
N SER A 34 46.38 -18.02 -28.17
CA SER A 34 47.11 -17.51 -29.32
C SER A 34 46.27 -16.68 -30.32
N GLY A 35 46.35 -15.35 -30.32
CA GLY A 35 47.38 -14.50 -30.90
C GLY A 35 46.90 -13.85 -32.19
N ASN A 36 46.72 -12.52 -32.23
CA ASN A 36 47.33 -11.75 -33.32
C ASN A 36 47.46 -10.25 -32.96
N THR A 37 48.64 -9.71 -33.13
CA THR A 37 49.06 -8.33 -32.96
C THR A 37 48.72 -7.49 -34.14
N GLY A 38 48.19 -6.27 -33.87
CA GLY A 38 48.08 -5.18 -34.81
C GLY A 38 48.14 -3.87 -34.06
N GLU A 39 49.35 -3.31 -33.88
CA GLU A 39 49.58 -1.94 -33.46
C GLU A 39 49.04 -0.95 -34.49
N THR A 40 48.13 -0.05 -34.07
CA THR A 40 47.99 1.25 -34.69
C THR A 40 47.95 2.29 -33.58
N THR A 41 48.99 3.12 -33.57
CA THR A 41 49.11 4.35 -32.80
C THR A 41 48.09 5.33 -33.30
N GLU A 42 47.06 5.66 -32.48
CA GLU A 42 46.25 6.84 -32.68
C GLU A 42 46.49 7.84 -31.54
N THR A 43 46.83 9.02 -31.96
CA THR A 43 47.00 10.23 -31.15
C THR A 43 45.71 10.57 -30.44
N ALA A 44 45.79 10.71 -29.11
CA ALA A 44 44.71 11.21 -28.28
C ALA A 44 44.39 12.67 -28.65
N THR A 45 43.27 12.86 -29.32
CA THR A 45 42.56 14.14 -29.36
C THR A 45 41.47 14.04 -28.31
N ASN A 46 41.55 14.88 -27.26
CA ASN A 46 40.47 15.11 -26.33
C ASN A 46 39.27 15.70 -27.09
N ASN A 47 38.32 14.87 -27.45
CA ASN A 47 36.95 15.26 -27.72
C ASN A 47 36.09 14.64 -26.63
N ASN A 48 35.56 15.50 -25.74
CA ASN A 48 34.40 15.18 -24.92
C ASN A 48 33.16 15.09 -25.84
N ASP A 49 33.10 14.08 -26.68
CA ASP A 49 31.86 13.67 -27.30
C ASP A 49 31.19 12.70 -26.35
N THR A 50 30.34 13.24 -25.48
CA THR A 50 29.28 12.45 -24.81
C THR A 50 28.46 11.87 -25.97
N VAL A 51 28.57 10.58 -26.20
CA VAL A 51 27.64 9.87 -27.09
C VAL A 51 26.27 9.97 -26.45
N GLU A 52 25.45 10.86 -26.98
CA GLU A 52 24.06 11.01 -26.55
C GLU A 52 23.36 9.70 -26.86
N TYR A 53 22.88 9.01 -25.82
CA TYR A 53 22.11 7.76 -25.95
C TYR A 53 20.81 8.08 -26.68
N GLN A 54 20.70 7.63 -27.95
CA GLN A 54 19.55 7.90 -28.81
C GLN A 54 18.56 6.74 -28.72
N VAL A 55 17.44 6.95 -28.02
CA VAL A 55 16.31 6.00 -28.04
C VAL A 55 15.52 6.23 -29.33
N SER A 56 15.49 5.24 -30.22
CA SER A 56 14.61 5.26 -31.40
C SER A 56 13.23 4.75 -31.02
N LEU A 57 12.30 5.66 -30.73
CA LEU A 57 10.92 5.31 -30.42
C LEU A 57 10.05 5.38 -31.68
N PRO A 58 9.26 4.34 -32.00
CA PRO A 58 8.37 4.33 -33.16
C PRO A 58 7.15 5.25 -32.95
N GLU A 59 6.68 5.88 -34.03
CA GLU A 59 5.40 6.61 -34.07
C GLU A 59 4.25 5.60 -34.08
N GLY A 60 3.61 5.39 -32.92
CA GLY A 60 2.47 4.50 -32.73
C GLY A 60 2.81 3.01 -32.88
N VAL A 61 2.47 2.21 -31.90
CA VAL A 61 2.70 0.77 -31.90
C VAL A 61 1.37 0.05 -32.04
N SER A 62 1.23 -0.78 -33.10
CA SER A 62 0.16 -1.77 -33.21
C SER A 62 0.66 -3.12 -32.70
N ASP A 63 -0.24 -3.95 -32.19
CA ASP A 63 0.05 -5.26 -31.61
C ASP A 63 1.01 -5.20 -30.40
N ALA A 64 0.87 -4.16 -29.58
CA ALA A 64 1.58 -4.03 -28.32
C ALA A 64 1.05 -5.03 -27.26
N SER A 65 1.82 -5.26 -26.20
CA SER A 65 1.40 -6.10 -25.08
C SER A 65 0.35 -5.44 -24.18
N ILE A 66 0.24 -4.10 -24.24
CA ILE A 66 -0.74 -3.28 -23.51
C ILE A 66 -1.34 -2.22 -24.43
N TYR A 67 -2.55 -1.78 -24.10
CA TYR A 67 -3.18 -0.60 -24.68
C TYR A 67 -2.78 0.66 -23.91
N VAL A 68 -2.32 1.69 -24.61
CA VAL A 68 -2.09 3.02 -24.02
C VAL A 68 -2.62 4.10 -24.97
N GLU A 69 -3.66 4.79 -24.55
CA GLU A 69 -4.17 5.92 -25.29
C GLU A 69 -3.17 7.09 -25.22
N LYS A 70 -2.79 7.61 -26.39
CA LYS A 70 -1.91 8.74 -26.51
C LYS A 70 -2.44 9.97 -25.74
N ILE A 71 -1.56 10.71 -25.11
CA ILE A 71 -1.88 12.01 -24.49
C ILE A 71 -1.54 13.10 -25.51
N GLU A 72 -2.55 13.79 -26.02
CA GLU A 72 -2.36 14.86 -26.99
C GLU A 72 -1.68 16.08 -26.34
N GLY A 73 -0.68 16.63 -27.04
CA GLY A 73 0.04 17.84 -26.59
C GLY A 73 1.11 17.62 -25.53
N ILE A 74 1.42 16.37 -25.17
CA ILE A 74 2.54 16.07 -24.26
C ILE A 74 3.86 16.52 -24.91
N SER A 75 4.64 17.36 -24.22
CA SER A 75 5.90 17.90 -24.74
C SER A 75 7.05 16.90 -24.58
N ASP A 76 8.15 17.12 -25.31
CA ASP A 76 9.37 16.32 -25.15
C ASP A 76 10.00 16.51 -23.77
N ASP A 77 9.87 17.70 -23.19
CA ASP A 77 10.39 18.05 -21.87
C ASP A 77 9.48 17.61 -20.73
N PHE A 78 8.28 17.06 -21.02
CA PHE A 78 7.41 16.53 -19.96
C PHE A 78 8.12 15.40 -19.23
N ILE A 79 8.21 15.51 -17.91
CA ILE A 79 8.89 14.52 -17.06
C ILE A 79 8.07 13.24 -17.02
N ARG A 80 8.68 12.18 -17.50
CA ARG A 80 8.25 10.78 -17.37
C ARG A 80 9.28 10.11 -16.48
N GLY A 81 9.16 10.38 -15.19
CA GLY A 81 10.17 10.04 -14.20
C GLY A 81 9.83 8.81 -13.37
N VAL A 82 10.85 8.29 -12.71
CA VAL A 82 10.72 7.24 -11.71
C VAL A 82 11.58 7.56 -10.48
N ASP A 83 11.12 7.26 -9.25
CA ASP A 83 11.99 7.18 -8.08
C ASP A 83 12.68 5.82 -8.07
N ILE A 84 13.99 5.80 -7.89
CA ILE A 84 14.78 4.56 -7.95
C ILE A 84 15.83 4.52 -6.83
N SER A 85 15.47 5.06 -5.70
CA SER A 85 16.39 5.27 -4.58
C SER A 85 16.91 3.96 -3.95
N SER A 86 16.13 2.88 -4.00
CA SER A 86 16.51 1.57 -3.43
C SER A 86 17.48 0.75 -4.30
N ILE A 87 17.71 1.14 -5.55
CA ILE A 87 18.33 0.29 -6.58
C ILE A 87 19.70 -0.28 -6.20
N LEU A 88 20.58 0.51 -5.60
CA LEU A 88 21.92 0.00 -5.24
C LEU A 88 21.86 -1.08 -4.17
N ALA A 89 20.94 -0.96 -3.21
CA ALA A 89 20.72 -1.95 -2.18
C ALA A 89 20.09 -3.24 -2.74
N GLU A 90 19.22 -3.12 -3.74
CA GLU A 90 18.66 -4.25 -4.48
C GLU A 90 19.77 -5.02 -5.23
N GLU A 91 20.57 -4.32 -6.02
CA GLU A 91 21.70 -4.91 -6.77
C GLU A 91 22.73 -5.54 -5.82
N GLU A 92 23.09 -4.88 -4.71
CA GLU A 92 24.00 -5.40 -3.66
C GLU A 92 23.41 -6.66 -2.99
N SER A 93 22.09 -6.78 -2.90
CA SER A 93 21.40 -7.97 -2.40
C SER A 93 21.35 -9.13 -3.41
N GLY A 94 21.79 -8.89 -4.66
CA GLY A 94 21.86 -9.89 -5.71
C GLY A 94 20.68 -9.85 -6.68
N VAL A 95 19.83 -8.83 -6.63
CA VAL A 95 18.75 -8.63 -7.61
C VAL A 95 19.36 -8.29 -8.97
N VAL A 96 18.80 -8.89 -10.02
CA VAL A 96 19.19 -8.67 -11.42
C VAL A 96 17.97 -8.28 -12.23
N TYR A 97 18.15 -7.31 -13.14
CA TYR A 97 17.05 -6.81 -13.95
C TYR A 97 17.17 -7.29 -15.40
N TYR A 98 16.03 -7.61 -15.99
CA TYR A 98 15.89 -8.09 -17.34
C TYR A 98 14.94 -7.19 -18.13
N ASN A 99 15.26 -6.94 -19.38
CA ASN A 99 14.32 -6.29 -20.29
C ASN A 99 13.11 -7.21 -20.59
N LYS A 100 12.14 -6.73 -21.36
CA LYS A 100 10.93 -7.50 -21.71
C LYS A 100 11.19 -8.80 -22.44
N ASP A 101 12.32 -8.90 -23.15
CA ASP A 101 12.73 -10.11 -23.87
C ASP A 101 13.44 -11.12 -22.93
N GLY A 102 13.63 -10.77 -21.66
CA GLY A 102 14.32 -11.60 -20.66
C GLY A 102 15.85 -11.54 -20.80
N VAL A 103 16.39 -10.50 -21.41
CA VAL A 103 17.83 -10.27 -21.50
C VAL A 103 18.25 -9.40 -20.33
N GLU A 104 19.29 -9.85 -19.60
CA GLU A 104 19.90 -9.07 -18.51
C GLU A 104 20.54 -7.79 -19.06
N GLU A 105 20.16 -6.64 -18.51
CA GLU A 105 20.68 -5.33 -18.89
C GLU A 105 20.78 -4.41 -17.67
N ASP A 106 21.61 -3.37 -17.77
CA ASP A 106 21.61 -2.28 -16.78
C ASP A 106 20.22 -1.66 -16.68
N ILE A 107 19.70 -1.52 -15.47
CA ILE A 107 18.34 -1.03 -15.24
C ILE A 107 18.12 0.36 -15.83
N PHE A 108 19.12 1.27 -15.80
CA PHE A 108 18.99 2.60 -16.37
C PHE A 108 18.85 2.54 -17.90
N LYS A 109 19.47 1.52 -18.55
CA LYS A 109 19.23 1.28 -19.98
C LYS A 109 17.79 0.84 -20.22
N ILE A 110 17.29 -0.11 -19.43
CA ILE A 110 15.90 -0.60 -19.54
C ILE A 110 14.91 0.57 -19.38
N LEU A 111 15.14 1.43 -18.37
CA LEU A 111 14.31 2.61 -18.11
C LEU A 111 14.35 3.61 -19.26
N ALA A 112 15.56 3.93 -19.81
CA ALA A 112 15.70 4.82 -20.94
C ALA A 112 14.98 4.29 -22.19
N ASP A 113 15.11 2.99 -22.50
CA ASP A 113 14.43 2.33 -23.60
C ASP A 113 12.91 2.30 -23.45
N ALA A 114 12.43 2.33 -22.21
CA ALA A 114 11.02 2.47 -21.87
C ALA A 114 10.50 3.92 -21.97
N GLY A 115 11.38 4.90 -22.19
CA GLY A 115 11.03 6.32 -22.34
C GLY A 115 11.08 7.14 -21.06
N VAL A 116 11.66 6.59 -19.99
CA VAL A 116 11.96 7.34 -18.76
C VAL A 116 13.05 8.37 -19.06
N ASN A 117 12.84 9.64 -18.68
CA ASN A 117 13.76 10.73 -18.93
C ASN A 117 14.28 11.43 -17.66
N TYR A 118 13.76 11.04 -16.49
CA TYR A 118 14.22 11.51 -15.18
C TYR A 118 14.23 10.38 -14.16
N VAL A 119 15.18 10.42 -13.24
CA VAL A 119 15.11 9.68 -11.98
C VAL A 119 15.03 10.65 -10.82
N ARG A 120 14.27 10.28 -9.78
CA ARG A 120 14.22 10.93 -8.47
C ARG A 120 14.96 10.06 -7.49
N VAL A 121 15.81 10.66 -6.66
CA VAL A 121 16.59 9.95 -5.65
C VAL A 121 16.55 10.72 -4.35
N ARG A 122 16.09 10.07 -3.28
CA ARG A 122 16.07 10.63 -1.93
C ARG A 122 17.47 10.70 -1.33
N VAL A 123 17.71 11.71 -0.50
CA VAL A 123 18.96 11.89 0.25
C VAL A 123 18.64 12.11 1.71
N TRP A 124 19.14 11.18 2.54
CA TRP A 124 19.15 11.27 4.00
C TRP A 124 20.49 11.80 4.49
N ASN A 125 20.50 12.42 5.69
CA ASN A 125 21.70 13.03 6.21
C ASN A 125 22.77 12.01 6.64
N ASP A 126 22.36 11.00 7.43
CA ASP A 126 23.25 9.93 7.91
C ASP A 126 22.43 8.68 8.27
N PRO A 127 22.07 7.84 7.27
CA PRO A 127 21.19 6.69 7.47
C PRO A 127 21.89 5.47 8.08
N TYR A 128 22.80 5.68 9.02
CA TYR A 128 23.61 4.61 9.63
C TYR A 128 23.66 4.73 11.16
N ASP A 129 23.77 3.58 11.84
CA ASP A 129 24.08 3.54 13.26
C ASP A 129 25.57 3.89 13.53
N VAL A 130 25.97 3.96 14.80
CA VAL A 130 27.34 4.30 15.20
C VAL A 130 28.39 3.25 14.75
N ASN A 131 27.97 2.07 14.31
CA ASN A 131 28.82 1.00 13.81
C ASN A 131 28.87 0.97 12.28
N GLY A 132 28.13 1.85 11.60
CA GLY A 132 28.01 1.90 10.15
C GLY A 132 26.98 0.94 9.56
N ASN A 133 26.07 0.39 10.37
CA ASN A 133 24.97 -0.44 9.87
C ASN A 133 23.84 0.47 9.34
N GLY A 134 23.37 0.20 8.13
CA GLY A 134 22.34 1.00 7.48
C GLY A 134 20.94 0.76 8.05
N TYR A 135 20.10 1.79 8.01
CA TYR A 135 18.72 1.74 8.52
C TYR A 135 17.72 1.06 7.58
N GLY A 136 18.07 0.83 6.32
CA GLY A 136 17.20 0.24 5.29
C GLY A 136 16.73 1.26 4.27
N GLY A 137 15.73 0.88 3.47
CA GLY A 137 15.15 1.77 2.45
C GLY A 137 16.16 2.27 1.42
N GLY A 138 17.17 1.47 1.06
CA GLY A 138 18.24 1.85 0.18
C GLY A 138 19.45 2.50 0.86
N ASN A 139 19.39 2.83 2.17
CA ASN A 139 20.43 3.58 2.89
C ASN A 139 20.87 4.83 2.10
N CYS A 140 19.92 5.64 1.67
CA CYS A 140 20.05 6.69 0.65
C CYS A 140 20.82 7.91 1.18
N ASP A 141 22.15 7.85 1.12
CA ASP A 141 23.03 9.00 1.44
C ASP A 141 23.47 9.74 0.16
N THR A 142 24.27 10.78 0.34
CA THR A 142 24.81 11.60 -0.75
C THR A 142 25.63 10.76 -1.75
N ALA A 143 26.44 9.82 -1.28
CA ALA A 143 27.31 9.02 -2.12
C ALA A 143 26.49 8.07 -3.03
N LYS A 144 25.43 7.47 -2.50
CA LYS A 144 24.52 6.64 -3.28
C LYS A 144 23.75 7.47 -4.32
N ALA A 145 23.27 8.66 -3.95
CA ALA A 145 22.62 9.56 -4.90
C ALA A 145 23.58 9.99 -6.02
N ALA A 146 24.84 10.22 -5.70
CA ALA A 146 25.88 10.54 -6.69
C ALA A 146 26.14 9.38 -7.66
N GLU A 147 26.24 8.14 -7.15
CA GLU A 147 26.41 6.95 -7.97
C GLU A 147 25.21 6.68 -8.89
N ILE A 148 23.98 6.74 -8.34
CA ILE A 148 22.74 6.58 -9.12
C ILE A 148 22.65 7.67 -10.20
N GLY A 149 22.87 8.93 -9.84
CA GLY A 149 22.80 10.05 -10.77
C GLY A 149 23.83 9.96 -11.90
N LYS A 150 25.05 9.54 -11.61
CA LYS A 150 26.09 9.29 -12.60
C LYS A 150 25.72 8.17 -13.58
N ARG A 151 25.20 7.05 -13.07
CA ARG A 151 24.74 5.94 -13.93
C ARG A 151 23.58 6.36 -14.80
N ALA A 152 22.58 7.06 -14.25
CA ALA A 152 21.45 7.60 -14.99
C ALA A 152 21.89 8.53 -16.13
N ALA A 153 22.84 9.44 -15.86
CA ALA A 153 23.38 10.37 -16.84
C ALA A 153 24.04 9.68 -18.04
N SER A 154 24.63 8.50 -17.86
CA SER A 154 25.23 7.72 -18.96
C SER A 154 24.22 7.24 -19.99
N TYR A 155 22.93 7.21 -19.64
CA TYR A 155 21.81 6.87 -20.52
C TYR A 155 20.93 8.08 -20.86
N GLY A 156 21.41 9.31 -20.60
CA GLY A 156 20.70 10.55 -20.89
C GLY A 156 19.51 10.83 -19.96
N ILE A 157 19.43 10.15 -18.82
CA ILE A 157 18.39 10.34 -17.81
C ILE A 157 18.85 11.43 -16.83
N LYS A 158 18.00 12.43 -16.61
CA LYS A 158 18.23 13.55 -15.71
C LYS A 158 17.93 13.15 -14.26
N LEU A 159 18.51 13.90 -13.29
CA LEU A 159 18.33 13.63 -11.87
C LEU A 159 17.50 14.73 -11.19
N MET A 160 16.53 14.33 -10.38
CA MET A 160 15.93 15.09 -9.31
C MET A 160 16.44 14.58 -7.98
N VAL A 161 17.09 15.44 -7.19
CA VAL A 161 17.55 15.13 -5.83
C VAL A 161 16.45 15.47 -4.84
N ASP A 162 16.04 14.51 -4.01
CA ASP A 162 14.99 14.67 -3.00
C ASP A 162 15.59 14.68 -1.58
N TYR A 163 15.71 15.84 -1.00
CA TYR A 163 16.23 16.01 0.36
C TYR A 163 15.14 15.78 1.41
N HIS A 164 15.26 14.74 2.21
CA HIS A 164 14.37 14.48 3.33
C HIS A 164 14.70 15.31 4.58
N TYR A 165 15.96 15.72 4.75
CA TYR A 165 16.48 16.38 5.97
C TYR A 165 16.14 15.61 7.24
N SER A 166 16.37 14.33 7.17
CA SER A 166 16.20 13.31 8.19
C SER A 166 17.30 12.25 8.00
N ASP A 167 17.56 11.42 8.98
CA ASP A 167 18.52 10.31 8.82
C ASP A 167 17.83 9.04 8.27
N PHE A 168 16.50 9.06 8.17
CA PHE A 168 15.69 7.97 7.65
C PHE A 168 14.41 8.52 7.03
N TRP A 169 13.37 7.69 6.83
CA TRP A 169 12.11 8.10 6.21
C TRP A 169 11.55 9.39 6.81
N ALA A 170 11.16 10.29 5.91
CA ALA A 170 10.35 11.47 6.23
C ALA A 170 9.03 11.36 5.43
N ASP A 171 7.92 11.41 6.14
CA ASP A 171 6.56 11.33 5.61
C ASP A 171 5.63 12.24 6.44
N PRO A 172 4.32 12.40 6.10
CA PRO A 172 3.44 13.31 6.82
C PRO A 172 3.24 12.98 8.30
N SER A 173 3.46 11.73 8.69
CA SER A 173 3.36 11.28 10.09
C SER A 173 4.69 11.38 10.84
N LYS A 174 5.81 11.48 10.12
CA LYS A 174 7.14 11.36 10.68
C LYS A 174 8.13 12.28 9.96
N GLN A 175 8.60 13.32 10.65
CA GLN A 175 9.55 14.33 10.16
C GLN A 175 10.66 14.50 11.20
N MET A 176 11.45 13.44 11.40
CA MET A 176 12.43 13.38 12.48
C MET A 176 13.63 14.26 12.17
N VAL A 177 14.20 14.84 13.23
CA VAL A 177 15.43 15.65 13.11
C VAL A 177 16.63 14.73 12.88
N PRO A 178 17.59 15.07 11.97
CA PRO A 178 18.86 14.35 11.86
C PRO A 178 19.57 14.27 13.21
N LYS A 179 20.20 13.13 13.52
CA LYS A 179 20.93 12.92 14.79
C LYS A 179 21.93 14.04 15.08
N ALA A 180 22.66 14.48 14.05
CA ALA A 180 23.63 15.56 14.16
C ALA A 180 23.02 16.94 14.50
N TRP A 181 21.70 17.11 14.29
CA TRP A 181 21.00 18.37 14.52
C TRP A 181 20.07 18.36 15.75
N ALA A 182 20.06 17.26 16.52
CA ALA A 182 19.08 17.01 17.59
C ALA A 182 19.07 18.11 18.67
N ASP A 183 20.23 18.63 19.03
CA ASP A 183 20.41 19.67 20.07
C ASP A 183 20.47 21.09 19.49
N MET A 184 20.33 21.28 18.18
CA MET A 184 20.44 22.58 17.52
C MET A 184 19.18 23.43 17.70
N THR A 185 19.39 24.72 17.88
CA THR A 185 18.33 25.72 17.74
C THR A 185 17.86 25.83 16.28
N LEU A 186 16.70 26.44 16.05
CA LEU A 186 16.21 26.66 14.69
C LEU A 186 17.22 27.44 13.81
N GLU A 187 17.95 28.41 14.36
CA GLU A 187 18.95 29.20 13.62
C GLU A 187 20.16 28.33 13.25
N GLU A 188 20.60 27.46 14.14
CA GLU A 188 21.68 26.52 13.86
C GLU A 188 21.24 25.47 12.82
N LYS A 189 20.01 24.94 12.91
CA LYS A 189 19.44 24.06 11.89
C LYS A 189 19.34 24.71 10.50
N GLN A 190 18.99 26.01 10.44
CA GLN A 190 19.00 26.76 9.17
C GLN A 190 20.38 26.77 8.52
N THR A 191 21.42 27.00 9.30
CA THR A 191 22.80 26.97 8.81
C THR A 191 23.23 25.57 8.40
N ALA A 192 22.95 24.56 9.24
CA ALA A 192 23.30 23.18 8.97
C ALA A 192 22.60 22.65 7.70
N LEU A 193 21.33 22.99 7.50
CA LEU A 193 20.56 22.59 6.32
C LEU A 193 21.12 23.24 5.04
N TYR A 194 21.46 24.54 5.11
CA TYR A 194 22.10 25.23 3.97
C TYR A 194 23.43 24.57 3.59
N GLU A 195 24.32 24.33 4.56
CA GLU A 195 25.64 23.73 4.30
C GLU A 195 25.49 22.30 3.79
N PHE A 196 24.64 21.46 4.42
CA PHE A 196 24.38 20.11 3.96
C PHE A 196 23.88 20.06 2.52
N THR A 197 22.89 20.91 2.18
CA THR A 197 22.34 20.98 0.83
C THR A 197 23.41 21.39 -0.17
N LYS A 198 24.21 22.42 0.17
CA LYS A 198 25.26 22.93 -0.70
C LYS A 198 26.38 21.90 -0.93
N GLU A 199 26.88 21.28 0.12
CA GLU A 199 27.97 20.31 0.06
C GLU A 199 27.54 19.06 -0.71
N SER A 200 26.40 18.44 -0.34
CA SER A 200 25.92 17.22 -0.96
C SER A 200 25.51 17.43 -2.42
N LEU A 201 24.83 18.53 -2.75
CA LEU A 201 24.48 18.82 -4.14
C LEU A 201 25.71 19.05 -5.01
N THR A 202 26.74 19.70 -4.47
CA THR A 202 28.02 19.88 -5.19
C THR A 202 28.68 18.53 -5.44
N GLU A 203 28.74 17.64 -4.42
CA GLU A 203 29.30 16.28 -4.57
C GLU A 203 28.57 15.48 -5.65
N ILE A 204 27.22 15.50 -5.66
CA ILE A 204 26.41 14.78 -6.65
C ILE A 204 26.70 15.30 -8.08
N ILE A 205 26.78 16.62 -8.27
CA ILE A 205 27.09 17.23 -9.57
C ILE A 205 28.53 16.90 -9.99
N ASP A 206 29.50 17.01 -9.09
CA ASP A 206 30.91 16.73 -9.36
C ASP A 206 31.17 15.26 -9.73
N ALA A 207 30.32 14.34 -9.23
CA ALA A 207 30.34 12.94 -9.60
C ALA A 207 29.90 12.68 -11.06
N GLY A 208 29.26 13.65 -11.72
CA GLY A 208 28.82 13.59 -13.11
C GLY A 208 27.32 13.34 -13.29
N ALA A 209 26.50 13.53 -12.26
CA ALA A 209 25.05 13.47 -12.37
C ALA A 209 24.50 14.69 -13.14
N ASP A 210 23.52 14.49 -14.02
CA ASP A 210 22.80 15.57 -14.70
C ASP A 210 21.64 16.08 -13.85
N VAL A 211 21.98 16.83 -12.77
CA VAL A 211 20.97 17.37 -11.85
C VAL A 211 20.21 18.51 -12.51
N ARG A 212 18.89 18.38 -12.62
CA ARG A 212 18.00 19.41 -13.20
C ARG A 212 16.92 19.88 -12.24
N MET A 213 16.70 19.17 -11.15
CA MET A 213 15.72 19.52 -10.15
C MET A 213 16.20 19.11 -8.75
N VAL A 214 15.81 19.90 -7.75
CA VAL A 214 16.03 19.59 -6.34
C VAL A 214 14.74 19.78 -5.57
N GLN A 215 14.34 18.80 -4.79
CA GLN A 215 13.21 18.86 -3.87
C GLN A 215 13.71 19.22 -2.47
N ILE A 216 13.11 20.25 -1.86
CA ILE A 216 13.45 20.74 -0.52
C ILE A 216 12.43 20.25 0.48
N GLY A 217 12.75 19.11 1.12
CA GLY A 217 11.88 18.39 2.04
C GLY A 217 10.91 17.44 1.34
N ASN A 218 10.61 16.31 1.97
CA ASN A 218 9.65 15.32 1.49
C ASN A 218 8.36 15.37 2.33
N GLU A 219 7.20 15.51 1.64
CA GLU A 219 5.85 15.49 2.23
C GLU A 219 5.73 16.34 3.52
N THR A 220 6.16 17.58 3.46
CA THR A 220 6.38 18.45 4.61
C THR A 220 5.11 19.01 5.25
N ASN A 221 3.94 18.44 4.98
CA ASN A 221 2.63 18.91 5.47
C ASN A 221 2.61 19.22 6.97
N ASN A 222 3.24 18.36 7.79
CA ASN A 222 3.18 18.43 9.25
C ASN A 222 4.54 18.69 9.93
N GLY A 223 5.65 18.70 9.16
CA GLY A 223 6.98 18.90 9.74
C GLY A 223 8.10 18.97 8.70
N MET A 224 9.32 19.26 9.16
CA MET A 224 10.58 19.19 8.43
C MET A 224 11.73 19.27 9.43
N ALA A 225 12.67 18.33 9.39
CA ALA A 225 13.85 18.31 10.27
C ALA A 225 13.51 18.49 11.77
N GLY A 226 12.42 17.85 12.23
CA GLY A 226 11.92 17.96 13.62
C GLY A 226 11.13 19.22 13.93
N GLU A 227 11.04 20.19 13.02
CA GLU A 227 10.22 21.40 13.20
C GLU A 227 8.77 21.14 12.74
N THR A 228 7.78 21.47 13.58
CA THR A 228 6.36 21.25 13.30
C THR A 228 5.59 22.55 13.05
N LYS A 229 6.21 23.73 13.33
CA LYS A 229 5.58 25.01 13.04
C LYS A 229 5.81 25.39 11.59
N LYS A 230 4.75 25.58 10.81
CA LYS A 230 4.85 25.98 9.38
C LYS A 230 5.79 27.18 9.15
N SER A 231 5.88 28.14 10.09
CA SER A 231 6.82 29.26 10.00
C SER A 231 8.29 28.86 10.20
N SER A 232 8.57 27.84 11.01
CA SER A 232 9.92 27.29 11.18
C SER A 232 10.32 26.49 9.92
N ILE A 233 9.40 25.69 9.42
CA ILE A 233 9.56 24.91 8.17
C ILE A 233 9.91 25.87 7.00
N ALA A 234 9.12 26.94 6.82
CA ALA A 234 9.37 27.91 5.76
C ALA A 234 10.76 28.55 5.86
N LYS A 235 11.24 28.83 7.08
CA LYS A 235 12.61 29.36 7.30
C LYS A 235 13.70 28.36 6.92
N LEU A 236 13.48 27.06 7.18
CA LEU A 236 14.38 26.00 6.73
C LEU A 236 14.39 25.89 5.21
N MET A 237 13.21 25.93 4.58
CA MET A 237 13.08 25.87 3.11
C MET A 237 13.77 27.04 2.42
N VAL A 238 13.71 28.27 2.99
CA VAL A 238 14.45 29.42 2.46
C VAL A 238 15.94 29.11 2.36
N GLN A 239 16.52 28.44 3.35
CA GLN A 239 17.95 28.13 3.35
C GLN A 239 18.29 27.04 2.33
N GLY A 240 17.46 25.99 2.23
CA GLY A 240 17.62 24.95 1.20
C GLY A 240 17.55 25.54 -0.21
N CYS A 241 16.55 26.37 -0.48
CA CYS A 241 16.42 27.06 -1.79
C CYS A 241 17.64 27.95 -2.06
N ASN A 242 18.13 28.72 -1.09
CA ASN A 242 19.32 29.55 -1.25
C ASN A 242 20.56 28.73 -1.60
N ALA A 243 20.77 27.59 -0.94
CA ALA A 243 21.88 26.69 -1.22
C ALA A 243 21.82 26.16 -2.67
N VAL A 244 20.65 25.72 -3.11
CA VAL A 244 20.46 25.24 -4.51
C VAL A 244 20.74 26.34 -5.52
N ARG A 245 20.21 27.56 -5.31
CA ARG A 245 20.47 28.70 -6.22
C ARG A 245 21.96 29.04 -6.28
N GLU A 246 22.66 28.97 -5.14
CA GLU A 246 24.12 29.24 -5.12
C GLU A 246 24.89 28.17 -5.90
N VAL A 247 24.61 26.89 -5.68
CA VAL A 247 25.25 25.78 -6.41
C VAL A 247 24.94 25.84 -7.90
N ALA A 248 23.70 26.11 -8.27
CA ALA A 248 23.29 26.26 -9.67
C ALA A 248 24.06 27.40 -10.37
N ALA A 249 24.19 28.55 -9.71
CA ALA A 249 24.96 29.69 -10.21
C ALA A 249 26.46 29.38 -10.33
N ALA A 250 27.05 28.69 -9.36
CA ALA A 250 28.46 28.31 -9.37
C ALA A 250 28.80 27.36 -10.53
N ASN A 251 27.87 26.48 -10.90
CA ASN A 251 28.02 25.52 -11.98
C ASN A 251 27.48 26.01 -13.36
N ASN A 252 26.92 27.23 -13.38
CA ASN A 252 26.24 27.78 -14.58
C ASN A 252 25.16 26.81 -15.14
N GLN A 253 24.41 26.21 -14.23
CA GLN A 253 23.33 25.26 -14.51
C GLN A 253 21.96 25.85 -14.16
N GLU A 254 20.92 25.46 -14.91
CA GLU A 254 19.54 25.70 -14.53
C GLU A 254 19.05 24.51 -13.70
N ILE A 255 18.80 24.72 -12.41
CA ILE A 255 18.24 23.71 -11.50
C ILE A 255 16.91 24.25 -10.97
N GLN A 256 15.82 23.55 -11.23
CA GLN A 256 14.51 23.88 -10.70
C GLN A 256 14.39 23.42 -9.25
N ILE A 257 13.63 24.16 -8.45
CA ILE A 257 13.39 23.84 -7.04
C ILE A 257 11.94 23.45 -6.87
N ALA A 258 11.71 22.26 -6.31
CA ALA A 258 10.40 21.77 -5.91
C ALA A 258 10.25 21.81 -4.38
N VAL A 259 9.03 22.11 -3.91
CA VAL A 259 8.55 21.85 -2.56
C VAL A 259 7.48 20.77 -2.64
N HIS A 260 7.44 19.84 -1.69
CA HIS A 260 6.63 18.66 -1.80
C HIS A 260 5.60 18.52 -0.66
N LEU A 261 4.34 18.31 -1.04
CA LEU A 261 3.20 18.06 -0.15
C LEU A 261 2.42 16.83 -0.60
N THR A 262 1.67 16.23 0.30
CA THR A 262 0.70 15.16 0.02
C THR A 262 -0.70 15.53 0.51
N ASN A 263 -1.66 14.58 0.50
CA ASN A 263 -3.07 14.78 0.85
C ASN A 263 -3.73 15.83 -0.04
N VAL A 264 -3.65 15.61 -1.35
CA VAL A 264 -4.16 16.56 -2.37
C VAL A 264 -5.68 16.79 -2.29
N GLU A 265 -6.42 15.92 -1.61
CA GLU A 265 -7.84 16.05 -1.31
C GLU A 265 -8.13 17.13 -0.25
N ASP A 266 -7.14 17.49 0.59
CA ASP A 266 -7.23 18.60 1.56
C ASP A 266 -6.69 19.91 0.95
N ILE A 267 -7.42 20.46 -0.01
CA ILE A 267 -7.07 21.71 -0.67
C ILE A 267 -6.89 22.86 0.33
N THR A 268 -7.70 22.92 1.40
CA THR A 268 -7.63 23.96 2.41
C THR A 268 -6.30 23.90 3.21
N GLY A 269 -5.86 22.69 3.53
CA GLY A 269 -4.57 22.44 4.17
C GLY A 269 -3.40 22.90 3.30
N ILE A 270 -3.45 22.57 1.99
CA ILE A 270 -2.45 22.97 1.00
C ILE A 270 -2.41 24.50 0.86
N GLU A 271 -3.54 25.17 0.65
CA GLU A 271 -3.60 26.63 0.56
C GLU A 271 -3.06 27.31 1.81
N SER A 272 -3.44 26.82 3.00
CA SER A 272 -2.91 27.29 4.29
C SER A 272 -1.39 27.16 4.35
N TYR A 273 -0.83 26.06 3.83
CA TYR A 273 0.62 25.84 3.80
C TYR A 273 1.30 26.81 2.81
N MET A 274 0.81 26.87 1.58
CA MET A 274 1.35 27.74 0.53
C MET A 274 1.30 29.22 0.89
N SER A 275 0.26 29.65 1.63
CA SER A 275 0.17 31.02 2.14
C SER A 275 1.33 31.39 3.07
N ILE A 276 1.83 30.42 3.85
CA ILE A 276 3.01 30.59 4.71
C ILE A 276 4.28 30.62 3.87
N LEU A 277 4.45 29.74 2.87
CA LEU A 277 5.60 29.80 1.97
C LEU A 277 5.70 31.15 1.29
N LYS A 278 4.58 31.67 0.78
CA LYS A 278 4.49 33.01 0.18
C LYS A 278 4.85 34.13 1.18
N LYS A 279 4.38 34.02 2.43
CA LYS A 279 4.67 35.01 3.49
C LYS A 279 6.16 35.09 3.85
N PHE A 280 6.89 33.98 3.73
CA PHE A 280 8.30 33.90 4.05
C PHE A 280 9.19 34.02 2.81
N ASP A 281 8.62 34.36 1.66
CA ASP A 281 9.32 34.52 0.37
C ASP A 281 10.21 33.31 0.03
N VAL A 282 9.67 32.07 0.21
CA VAL A 282 10.37 30.84 -0.19
C VAL A 282 10.51 30.81 -1.70
N ASP A 283 11.75 30.81 -2.20
CA ASP A 283 12.09 30.86 -3.65
C ASP A 283 12.10 29.44 -4.27
N TYR A 284 10.91 28.93 -4.61
CA TYR A 284 10.75 27.66 -5.31
C TYR A 284 9.97 27.85 -6.62
N ASP A 285 10.14 26.92 -7.56
CA ASP A 285 9.56 26.99 -8.91
C ASP A 285 8.30 26.13 -9.03
N ILE A 286 8.31 24.94 -8.39
CA ILE A 286 7.38 23.85 -8.62
C ILE A 286 6.77 23.41 -7.28
N MET A 287 5.45 23.15 -7.27
CA MET A 287 4.79 22.42 -6.23
C MET A 287 4.74 20.94 -6.62
N GLY A 288 5.49 20.10 -5.92
CA GLY A 288 5.42 18.65 -5.98
C GLY A 288 4.28 18.12 -5.13
N LEU A 289 3.56 17.13 -5.62
CA LEU A 289 2.43 16.50 -4.95
C LEU A 289 2.58 14.98 -4.98
N SER A 290 2.27 14.28 -3.89
CA SER A 290 2.00 12.85 -3.91
C SER A 290 0.54 12.61 -4.27
N TYR A 291 0.29 11.76 -5.27
CA TYR A 291 -1.04 11.31 -5.60
C TYR A 291 -1.07 9.81 -5.81
N TYR A 292 -1.65 9.10 -4.87
CA TYR A 292 -1.88 7.67 -4.96
C TYR A 292 -3.40 7.43 -5.11
N PRO A 293 -3.85 6.77 -6.19
CA PRO A 293 -5.29 6.54 -6.44
C PRO A 293 -6.03 5.80 -5.33
N TYR A 294 -5.28 5.14 -4.45
CA TYR A 294 -5.81 4.42 -3.29
C TYR A 294 -6.32 5.36 -2.18
N TRP A 295 -5.61 6.48 -1.94
CA TRP A 295 -5.75 7.26 -0.71
C TRP A 295 -6.09 8.72 -0.92
N HIS A 296 -5.74 9.30 -2.09
CA HIS A 296 -5.74 10.75 -2.30
C HIS A 296 -6.91 11.25 -3.15
N GLY A 297 -8.08 10.55 -3.05
CA GLY A 297 -9.29 10.96 -3.72
C GLY A 297 -9.30 10.69 -5.24
N THR A 298 -10.15 11.40 -5.95
CA THR A 298 -10.37 11.21 -7.39
C THR A 298 -9.42 12.04 -8.25
N LEU A 299 -9.27 11.69 -9.53
CA LEU A 299 -8.56 12.52 -10.52
C LEU A 299 -9.18 13.91 -10.68
N GLU A 300 -10.50 14.06 -10.42
CA GLU A 300 -11.16 15.35 -10.42
C GLU A 300 -10.71 16.21 -9.24
N SER A 301 -10.62 15.63 -8.02
CA SER A 301 -10.09 16.35 -6.85
C SER A 301 -8.65 16.77 -7.05
N LEU A 302 -7.81 15.89 -7.63
CA LEU A 302 -6.43 16.22 -8.01
C LEU A 302 -6.40 17.41 -8.98
N SER A 303 -7.19 17.36 -10.06
CA SER A 303 -7.27 18.42 -11.05
C SER A 303 -7.67 19.76 -10.43
N ASN A 304 -8.65 19.76 -9.52
CA ASN A 304 -9.12 20.96 -8.81
C ASN A 304 -7.99 21.57 -7.96
N THR A 305 -7.26 20.74 -7.19
CA THR A 305 -6.13 21.19 -6.37
C THR A 305 -5.00 21.78 -7.23
N MET A 306 -4.62 21.10 -8.29
CA MET A 306 -3.58 21.59 -9.22
C MET A 306 -3.96 22.94 -9.84
N ASN A 307 -5.19 23.10 -10.31
CA ASN A 307 -5.68 24.36 -10.89
C ASN A 307 -5.72 25.50 -9.85
N THR A 308 -6.09 25.23 -8.61
CA THR A 308 -6.05 26.22 -7.52
C THR A 308 -4.61 26.69 -7.26
N ILE A 309 -3.65 25.77 -7.17
CA ILE A 309 -2.25 26.12 -6.96
C ILE A 309 -1.73 27.03 -8.09
N ILE A 310 -2.04 26.70 -9.34
CA ILE A 310 -1.62 27.50 -10.49
C ILE A 310 -2.26 28.90 -10.43
N THR A 311 -3.57 28.98 -10.20
CA THR A 311 -4.33 30.23 -10.25
C THR A 311 -3.94 31.18 -9.12
N ASP A 312 -3.81 30.69 -7.88
CA ASP A 312 -3.70 31.54 -6.69
C ASP A 312 -2.22 31.79 -6.29
N TYR A 313 -1.34 30.88 -6.71
CA TYR A 313 0.08 30.95 -6.31
C TYR A 313 1.04 31.02 -7.49
N GLY A 314 0.60 30.76 -8.73
CA GLY A 314 1.42 30.86 -9.92
C GLY A 314 2.58 29.85 -9.96
N LYS A 315 2.43 28.68 -9.34
CA LYS A 315 3.45 27.65 -9.28
C LYS A 315 3.14 26.56 -10.31
N LYS A 316 4.21 26.01 -10.91
CA LYS A 316 4.10 24.82 -11.75
C LYS A 316 3.81 23.59 -10.89
N ILE A 317 3.26 22.54 -11.51
CA ILE A 317 2.85 21.31 -10.86
C ILE A 317 3.69 20.13 -11.32
N LEU A 318 4.13 19.34 -10.36
CA LEU A 318 4.77 18.04 -10.55
C LEU A 318 4.03 17.02 -9.68
N ILE A 319 3.66 15.87 -10.22
CA ILE A 319 3.36 14.73 -9.35
C ILE A 319 4.69 14.06 -9.02
N ALA A 320 5.16 14.30 -7.79
CA ALA A 320 6.43 13.79 -7.30
C ALA A 320 6.38 12.31 -6.94
N GLU A 321 5.18 11.80 -6.61
CA GLU A 321 4.96 10.39 -6.31
C GLU A 321 3.59 9.92 -6.79
N THR A 322 3.57 8.76 -7.47
CA THR A 322 2.38 7.94 -7.75
C THR A 322 2.81 6.50 -7.95
N ALA A 323 1.93 5.55 -7.71
CA ALA A 323 2.13 4.15 -8.05
C ALA A 323 0.78 3.43 -8.19
N TYR A 324 0.77 2.20 -8.74
CA TYR A 324 -0.37 1.31 -8.74
C TYR A 324 0.05 -0.16 -8.79
N CYS A 325 -0.75 -1.05 -8.19
CA CYS A 325 -0.46 -2.48 -8.15
C CYS A 325 -0.61 -3.12 -9.54
N TYR A 326 0.31 -4.04 -9.87
CA TYR A 326 0.15 -4.96 -11.00
C TYR A 326 -0.34 -6.34 -10.55
N THR A 327 -0.27 -6.65 -9.25
CA THR A 327 -0.72 -7.90 -8.64
C THR A 327 -1.15 -7.65 -7.18
N ASN A 328 -1.94 -8.57 -6.61
CA ASN A 328 -2.25 -8.61 -5.17
C ASN A 328 -1.29 -9.53 -4.39
N GLU A 329 -0.35 -10.18 -5.06
CA GLU A 329 0.60 -11.10 -4.42
C GLU A 329 1.69 -10.35 -3.65
N ASP A 330 2.21 -10.98 -2.60
CA ASP A 330 3.39 -10.59 -1.85
C ASP A 330 4.54 -11.52 -2.28
N GLY A 331 5.60 -10.95 -2.79
CA GLY A 331 6.71 -11.71 -3.36
C GLY A 331 7.87 -11.96 -2.41
N ASP A 332 7.96 -11.27 -1.25
CA ASP A 332 9.12 -11.38 -0.35
C ASP A 332 8.80 -11.91 1.07
N GLY A 333 7.51 -12.04 1.41
CA GLY A 333 7.02 -12.47 2.71
C GLY A 333 7.00 -11.36 3.76
N PHE A 334 7.01 -10.12 3.32
CA PHE A 334 6.74 -8.94 4.13
C PHE A 334 5.54 -8.18 3.56
N ALA A 335 4.47 -8.08 4.34
CA ALA A 335 3.17 -7.61 3.87
C ALA A 335 3.23 -6.26 3.12
N ASN A 336 2.59 -6.21 1.98
CA ASN A 336 2.48 -5.00 1.16
C ASN A 336 1.61 -3.91 1.82
N SER A 337 1.96 -2.64 1.58
CA SER A 337 1.20 -1.48 2.07
C SER A 337 -0.16 -1.31 1.39
N VAL A 338 -0.31 -1.90 0.21
CA VAL A 338 -1.55 -1.88 -0.60
C VAL A 338 -1.98 -3.31 -0.87
N ASN A 339 -3.24 -3.61 -0.61
CA ASN A 339 -3.86 -4.91 -0.84
C ASN A 339 -5.17 -4.75 -1.63
N GLU A 340 -5.85 -5.86 -1.92
CA GLU A 340 -7.08 -5.88 -2.73
C GLU A 340 -8.16 -4.91 -2.21
N GLY A 341 -8.29 -4.77 -0.89
CA GLY A 341 -9.29 -3.89 -0.26
C GLY A 341 -9.03 -2.39 -0.47
N ASP A 342 -7.80 -2.01 -0.82
CA ASP A 342 -7.41 -0.62 -1.06
C ASP A 342 -7.62 -0.19 -2.52
N LEU A 343 -7.86 -1.14 -3.44
CA LEU A 343 -7.90 -0.87 -4.87
C LEU A 343 -9.06 0.05 -5.26
N SER A 344 -8.77 0.96 -6.18
CA SER A 344 -9.80 1.79 -6.81
C SER A 344 -10.71 0.94 -7.69
N LYS A 345 -12.02 1.21 -7.69
CA LYS A 345 -12.97 0.54 -8.59
C LYS A 345 -12.69 0.73 -10.08
N ASN A 346 -11.84 1.70 -10.44
CA ASN A 346 -11.51 2.02 -11.83
C ASN A 346 -10.33 1.23 -12.38
N TYR A 347 -9.54 0.61 -11.52
CA TYR A 347 -8.33 -0.12 -11.88
C TYR A 347 -8.24 -1.41 -11.06
N ALA A 348 -7.91 -2.51 -11.71
CA ALA A 348 -7.61 -3.77 -11.05
C ALA A 348 -6.10 -3.89 -10.74
N ALA A 349 -5.70 -4.90 -9.98
CA ALA A 349 -4.28 -5.23 -9.81
C ALA A 349 -3.80 -6.07 -11.01
N THR A 350 -3.59 -5.41 -12.14
CA THR A 350 -3.10 -6.00 -13.39
C THR A 350 -2.07 -5.10 -14.05
N VAL A 351 -1.23 -5.68 -14.91
CA VAL A 351 -0.22 -4.93 -15.68
C VAL A 351 -0.87 -3.84 -16.57
N GLN A 352 -2.02 -4.14 -17.17
CA GLN A 352 -2.75 -3.16 -17.99
C GLN A 352 -3.33 -2.03 -17.13
N SER A 353 -3.98 -2.37 -16.03
CA SER A 353 -4.58 -1.38 -15.13
C SER A 353 -3.53 -0.52 -14.43
N GLN A 354 -2.34 -1.07 -14.11
CA GLN A 354 -1.19 -0.29 -13.66
C GLN A 354 -0.80 0.79 -14.69
N ALA A 355 -0.66 0.40 -15.97
CA ALA A 355 -0.36 1.34 -17.05
C ALA A 355 -1.47 2.40 -17.21
N ASN A 356 -2.75 2.00 -17.11
CA ASN A 356 -3.89 2.91 -17.20
C ASN A 356 -3.90 3.95 -16.07
N ALA A 357 -3.62 3.53 -14.83
CA ALA A 357 -3.56 4.43 -13.67
C ALA A 357 -2.47 5.50 -13.84
N VAL A 358 -1.26 5.08 -14.23
CA VAL A 358 -0.15 6.00 -14.49
C VAL A 358 -0.44 6.95 -15.66
N ARG A 359 -0.98 6.42 -16.76
CA ARG A 359 -1.37 7.22 -17.94
C ARG A 359 -2.37 8.30 -17.56
N ASP A 360 -3.37 7.96 -16.73
CA ASP A 360 -4.42 8.90 -16.34
C ASP A 360 -3.88 10.03 -15.45
N VAL A 361 -2.97 9.73 -14.52
CA VAL A 361 -2.26 10.76 -13.74
C VAL A 361 -1.44 11.67 -14.66
N MET A 362 -0.69 11.10 -15.60
CA MET A 362 0.07 11.89 -16.59
C MET A 362 -0.84 12.77 -17.44
N ALA A 363 -2.03 12.29 -17.83
CA ALA A 363 -3.00 13.06 -18.59
C ALA A 363 -3.53 14.27 -17.83
N GLN A 364 -3.80 14.12 -16.51
CA GLN A 364 -4.22 15.25 -15.67
C GLN A 364 -3.14 16.35 -15.61
N VAL A 365 -1.87 15.96 -15.47
CA VAL A 365 -0.76 16.92 -15.44
C VAL A 365 -0.52 17.55 -16.80
N ALA A 366 -0.53 16.76 -17.87
CA ALA A 366 -0.33 17.25 -19.24
C ALA A 366 -1.44 18.24 -19.67
N ALA A 367 -2.66 18.07 -19.18
CA ALA A 367 -3.78 18.99 -19.44
C ALA A 367 -3.55 20.41 -18.89
N LEU A 368 -2.60 20.60 -17.95
CA LEU A 368 -2.21 21.92 -17.43
C LEU A 368 -1.32 22.71 -18.38
N GLY A 369 -0.91 22.14 -19.53
CA GLY A 369 -0.03 22.76 -20.50
C GLY A 369 1.35 23.09 -19.89
N GLU A 370 1.83 24.31 -20.08
CA GLU A 370 3.16 24.76 -19.59
C GLU A 370 3.29 24.74 -18.06
N ASN A 371 2.19 24.65 -17.32
CA ASN A 371 2.17 24.58 -15.86
C ASN A 371 2.33 23.14 -15.35
N GLY A 372 2.07 22.12 -16.17
CA GLY A 372 2.27 20.72 -15.82
C GLY A 372 3.66 20.25 -16.21
N VAL A 373 4.51 19.95 -15.20
CA VAL A 373 5.92 19.62 -15.42
C VAL A 373 6.10 18.13 -15.74
N GLY A 374 5.37 17.25 -15.06
CA GLY A 374 5.45 15.82 -15.26
C GLY A 374 5.05 14.98 -14.05
N VAL A 375 5.44 13.71 -14.10
CA VAL A 375 5.07 12.69 -13.09
C VAL A 375 6.27 11.81 -12.78
N PHE A 376 6.49 11.47 -11.52
CA PHE A 376 7.38 10.41 -11.07
C PHE A 376 6.57 9.22 -10.54
N TYR A 377 6.91 8.04 -11.01
CA TYR A 377 6.45 6.78 -10.44
C TYR A 377 7.37 6.38 -9.29
N TRP A 378 6.80 6.06 -8.13
CA TRP A 378 7.58 5.77 -6.94
C TRP A 378 8.01 4.30 -6.88
N GLU A 379 9.33 4.07 -6.82
CA GLU A 379 10.01 2.78 -6.63
C GLU A 379 9.55 1.63 -7.57
N PRO A 380 9.62 1.82 -8.91
CA PRO A 380 9.21 0.77 -9.86
C PRO A 380 10.12 -0.45 -9.85
N ALA A 381 11.30 -0.37 -9.25
CA ALA A 381 12.31 -1.41 -9.23
C ALA A 381 12.48 -2.09 -7.86
N TRP A 382 11.65 -1.77 -6.89
CA TRP A 382 11.74 -2.35 -5.55
C TRP A 382 11.00 -3.69 -5.50
N ILE A 383 11.72 -4.76 -5.84
CA ILE A 383 11.23 -6.12 -6.00
C ILE A 383 11.82 -7.06 -4.92
N PRO A 384 11.31 -8.28 -4.75
CA PRO A 384 11.85 -9.24 -3.80
C PRO A 384 13.34 -9.56 -4.01
N VAL A 385 14.16 -9.47 -2.97
CA VAL A 385 15.57 -9.96 -3.00
C VAL A 385 15.65 -11.48 -3.06
N GLY A 386 14.59 -12.18 -2.74
CA GLY A 386 14.39 -13.61 -2.91
C GLY A 386 12.92 -13.93 -2.85
N ILE A 387 12.42 -14.59 -3.89
CA ILE A 387 10.98 -14.86 -4.05
C ILE A 387 10.52 -15.83 -2.96
N TYR A 388 9.56 -15.39 -2.16
CA TYR A 388 8.94 -16.16 -1.08
C TYR A 388 7.61 -16.74 -1.51
N ASP A 389 7.53 -18.05 -1.61
CA ASP A 389 6.28 -18.78 -1.84
C ASP A 389 5.94 -19.62 -0.60
N THR A 390 4.85 -19.29 0.08
CA THR A 390 4.39 -20.01 1.28
C THR A 390 4.20 -21.52 1.07
N LYS A 391 3.99 -21.95 -0.17
CA LYS A 391 3.77 -23.37 -0.54
C LYS A 391 5.07 -24.11 -0.88
N ALA A 392 6.18 -23.37 -1.07
CA ALA A 392 7.46 -23.96 -1.38
C ALA A 392 8.08 -24.66 -0.17
N ALA A 393 8.76 -25.78 -0.39
CA ALA A 393 9.39 -26.57 0.69
C ALA A 393 10.53 -25.83 1.42
N ASP A 394 11.13 -24.82 0.79
CA ASP A 394 12.23 -23.99 1.30
C ASP A 394 11.80 -22.59 1.74
N ALA A 395 10.49 -22.28 1.75
CA ALA A 395 9.93 -20.96 2.11
C ALA A 395 10.56 -20.34 3.35
N ALA A 396 10.67 -21.11 4.46
CA ALA A 396 11.27 -20.62 5.69
C ALA A 396 12.75 -20.24 5.53
N SER A 397 13.50 -20.95 4.68
CA SER A 397 14.90 -20.66 4.39
C SER A 397 15.04 -19.40 3.52
N VAL A 398 14.17 -19.23 2.55
CA VAL A 398 14.12 -18.02 1.70
C VAL A 398 13.83 -16.80 2.56
N LEU A 399 12.78 -16.82 3.38
CA LEU A 399 12.44 -15.71 4.27
C LEU A 399 13.57 -15.38 5.26
N ALA A 400 14.24 -16.41 5.81
CA ALA A 400 15.37 -16.20 6.70
C ALA A 400 16.54 -15.53 5.97
N ASN A 401 16.81 -15.90 4.72
CA ASN A 401 17.83 -15.27 3.90
C ASN A 401 17.46 -13.83 3.52
N ASN A 402 16.20 -13.58 3.12
CA ASN A 402 15.71 -12.23 2.82
C ASN A 402 15.94 -11.28 4.00
N LYS A 403 15.60 -11.69 5.24
CA LYS A 403 15.86 -10.92 6.46
C LYS A 403 17.35 -10.60 6.67
N VAL A 404 18.25 -11.49 6.30
CA VAL A 404 19.70 -11.25 6.36
C VAL A 404 20.12 -10.20 5.33
N LEU A 405 19.60 -10.27 4.10
CA LEU A 405 19.90 -9.33 3.02
C LEU A 405 19.33 -7.94 3.33
N TRP A 406 18.07 -7.84 3.79
CA TRP A 406 17.47 -6.57 4.20
C TRP A 406 18.29 -5.86 5.27
N ASN A 407 18.74 -6.59 6.30
CA ASN A 407 19.59 -6.01 7.35
C ASN A 407 20.98 -5.63 6.85
N LYS A 408 21.55 -6.40 5.93
CA LYS A 408 22.93 -6.21 5.50
C LYS A 408 23.09 -5.08 4.49
N PHE A 409 22.18 -5.02 3.51
CA PHE A 409 22.29 -4.11 2.38
C PHE A 409 21.26 -2.97 2.42
N GLY A 410 20.23 -3.10 3.25
CA GLY A 410 19.17 -2.11 3.36
C GLY A 410 18.15 -2.18 2.24
N SER A 411 18.00 -3.31 1.55
CA SER A 411 17.06 -3.52 0.45
C SER A 411 15.60 -3.64 0.90
N GLY A 412 15.31 -3.91 2.18
CA GLY A 412 13.97 -3.77 2.75
C GLY A 412 13.64 -2.32 3.12
N TRP A 413 12.39 -2.03 3.46
CA TRP A 413 11.95 -0.69 3.84
C TRP A 413 12.65 -0.20 5.13
N ALA A 414 13.00 -1.11 6.04
CA ALA A 414 13.77 -0.84 7.25
C ALA A 414 14.60 -2.06 7.65
N SER A 415 15.78 -1.85 8.21
CA SER A 415 16.60 -2.86 8.88
C SER A 415 16.33 -2.88 10.39
N SER A 416 16.78 -3.91 11.09
CA SER A 416 16.71 -3.97 12.56
C SER A 416 17.54 -2.88 13.26
N PHE A 417 18.51 -2.29 12.56
CA PHE A 417 19.35 -1.20 13.07
C PHE A 417 18.65 0.15 13.12
N SER A 418 17.53 0.29 12.40
CA SER A 418 16.70 1.51 12.44
C SER A 418 16.15 1.83 13.82
N THR A 419 16.14 0.87 14.75
CA THR A 419 15.82 1.07 16.18
C THR A 419 16.66 2.17 16.82
N ASP A 420 17.88 2.42 16.37
CA ASP A 420 18.75 3.49 16.87
C ASP A 420 18.14 4.88 16.64
N TYR A 421 17.48 5.07 15.52
CA TYR A 421 16.90 6.36 15.14
C TYR A 421 15.37 6.41 15.28
N ASP A 422 14.68 5.35 14.89
CA ASP A 422 13.21 5.23 14.92
C ASP A 422 12.73 4.02 15.74
N PRO A 423 12.84 4.07 17.08
CA PRO A 423 12.58 2.93 17.95
C PRO A 423 11.10 2.55 18.09
N LYS A 424 10.16 3.38 17.61
CA LYS A 424 8.73 3.17 17.80
C LYS A 424 7.98 2.65 16.57
N ASP A 425 8.54 2.83 15.39
CA ASP A 425 7.95 2.39 14.13
C ASP A 425 8.94 1.49 13.39
N ALA A 426 9.85 2.02 12.61
CA ALA A 426 10.76 1.24 11.78
C ALA A 426 11.58 0.22 12.59
N GLY A 427 12.04 0.58 13.78
CA GLY A 427 12.78 -0.32 14.65
C GLY A 427 11.95 -1.45 15.28
N VAL A 428 10.61 -1.41 15.17
CA VAL A 428 9.69 -2.47 15.62
C VAL A 428 9.23 -3.32 14.43
N TYR A 429 8.86 -2.65 13.33
CA TYR A 429 8.22 -3.26 12.17
C TYR A 429 9.15 -3.41 10.97
N TYR A 430 10.47 -3.45 11.19
CA TYR A 430 11.45 -3.60 10.11
C TYR A 430 11.20 -4.88 9.29
N GLY A 431 11.54 -4.81 7.99
CA GLY A 431 11.29 -5.92 7.08
C GLY A 431 11.65 -5.62 5.63
N GLY A 432 11.05 -6.37 4.74
CA GLY A 432 11.26 -6.35 3.31
C GLY A 432 10.64 -5.17 2.58
N SER A 433 10.43 -5.32 1.29
CA SER A 433 9.69 -4.36 0.50
C SER A 433 8.21 -4.41 0.85
N SER A 434 7.63 -3.32 1.31
CA SER A 434 6.17 -3.21 1.44
C SER A 434 5.52 -2.71 0.15
N TRP A 435 6.23 -2.79 -0.98
CA TRP A 435 5.88 -2.15 -2.25
C TRP A 435 6.08 -3.00 -3.49
N ASP A 436 6.52 -4.25 -3.35
CA ASP A 436 6.91 -5.11 -4.45
C ASP A 436 5.77 -5.41 -5.46
N ASN A 437 4.52 -5.42 -4.99
CA ASN A 437 3.34 -5.58 -5.83
C ASN A 437 3.00 -4.35 -6.69
N GLN A 438 3.71 -3.24 -6.50
CA GLN A 438 3.58 -2.00 -7.27
C GLN A 438 4.79 -1.75 -8.18
N ALA A 439 5.78 -2.64 -8.17
CA ALA A 439 6.91 -2.54 -9.09
C ALA A 439 6.46 -2.59 -10.56
N MET A 440 7.30 -2.10 -11.47
CA MET A 440 7.15 -2.25 -12.92
C MET A 440 8.08 -3.33 -13.50
N PHE A 441 8.59 -4.14 -12.62
CA PHE A 441 9.28 -5.40 -12.88
C PHE A 441 8.56 -6.49 -12.09
N ASP A 442 8.47 -7.70 -12.64
CA ASP A 442 7.94 -8.83 -11.88
C ASP A 442 8.91 -9.27 -10.77
N PHE A 443 8.48 -10.16 -9.91
CA PHE A 443 9.30 -10.64 -8.78
C PHE A 443 10.62 -11.31 -9.18
N THR A 444 10.78 -11.65 -10.47
CA THR A 444 12.03 -12.21 -11.03
C THR A 444 12.97 -11.14 -11.59
N GLY A 445 12.57 -9.87 -11.58
CA GLY A 445 13.31 -8.75 -12.14
C GLY A 445 13.07 -8.51 -13.63
N LYS A 446 12.12 -9.18 -14.27
CA LYS A 446 11.78 -8.96 -15.67
C LYS A 446 10.83 -7.77 -15.80
N ALA A 447 11.15 -6.84 -16.70
CA ALA A 447 10.34 -5.67 -17.00
C ALA A 447 8.91 -6.06 -17.42
N LEU A 448 7.91 -5.49 -16.75
CA LEU A 448 6.50 -5.63 -17.10
C LEU A 448 6.17 -4.78 -18.33
N ALA A 449 5.12 -5.15 -19.07
CA ALA A 449 4.67 -4.37 -20.20
C ALA A 449 4.21 -2.95 -19.81
N SER A 450 3.72 -2.77 -18.57
CA SER A 450 3.32 -1.47 -18.01
C SER A 450 4.46 -0.44 -17.98
N LEU A 451 5.72 -0.86 -17.89
CA LEU A 451 6.88 0.03 -17.93
C LEU A 451 6.92 0.84 -19.22
N ASP A 452 6.42 0.30 -20.32
CA ASP A 452 6.37 1.00 -21.61
C ASP A 452 5.36 2.17 -21.64
N VAL A 453 4.55 2.35 -20.58
CA VAL A 453 3.62 3.50 -20.50
C VAL A 453 4.34 4.82 -20.68
N PHE A 454 5.58 4.96 -20.18
CA PHE A 454 6.36 6.20 -20.26
C PHE A 454 6.65 6.64 -21.71
N LYS A 455 6.83 5.72 -22.64
CA LYS A 455 6.96 6.05 -24.07
C LYS A 455 5.61 6.12 -24.77
N TYR A 456 4.68 5.20 -24.43
CA TYR A 456 3.41 5.10 -25.14
C TYR A 456 2.45 6.24 -24.85
N VAL A 457 2.54 6.93 -23.72
CA VAL A 457 1.75 8.17 -23.49
C VAL A 457 2.00 9.23 -24.55
N LYS A 458 3.17 9.23 -25.20
CA LYS A 458 3.52 10.15 -26.29
C LYS A 458 3.12 9.61 -27.67
N TYR A 459 3.28 8.32 -27.91
CA TYR A 459 3.15 7.71 -29.24
C TYR A 459 1.85 6.94 -29.42
N GLY A 460 1.23 6.47 -28.36
CA GLY A 460 0.10 5.55 -28.36
C GLY A 460 0.54 4.11 -28.58
N ALA A 461 -0.20 3.18 -28.01
CA ALA A 461 -0.06 1.74 -28.24
C ALA A 461 -1.44 1.10 -28.33
N THR A 462 -1.65 0.23 -29.31
CA THR A 462 -2.88 -0.53 -29.48
C THR A 462 -2.61 -2.01 -29.41
N THR A 463 -3.59 -2.74 -28.91
CA THR A 463 -3.59 -4.19 -28.86
C THR A 463 -5.00 -4.68 -29.19
N GLU A 464 -5.18 -5.98 -29.41
CA GLU A 464 -6.50 -6.57 -29.57
C GLU A 464 -7.34 -6.31 -28.31
N LEU A 465 -8.63 -5.99 -28.51
CA LEU A 465 -9.56 -5.78 -27.39
C LEU A 465 -9.75 -7.09 -26.62
N ALA A 466 -9.43 -7.03 -25.34
CA ALA A 466 -9.58 -8.19 -24.43
C ALA A 466 -10.01 -7.73 -23.03
N ALA A 467 -10.66 -8.61 -22.29
CA ALA A 467 -10.88 -8.39 -20.87
C ALA A 467 -9.51 -8.34 -20.14
N ASP A 468 -9.29 -7.27 -19.38
CA ASP A 468 -8.15 -7.12 -18.48
C ASP A 468 -8.45 -7.75 -17.12
N PHE A 469 -9.68 -7.55 -16.62
CA PHE A 469 -10.10 -8.04 -15.33
C PHE A 469 -11.61 -8.26 -15.29
N ILE A 470 -12.04 -9.31 -14.62
CA ILE A 470 -13.44 -9.54 -14.26
C ILE A 470 -13.54 -9.47 -12.74
N GLN A 471 -14.46 -8.63 -12.24
CA GLN A 471 -14.67 -8.56 -10.80
C GLN A 471 -15.08 -9.91 -10.24
N PRO A 472 -14.49 -10.38 -9.12
CA PRO A 472 -14.84 -11.64 -8.49
C PRO A 472 -16.34 -11.75 -8.24
N VAL A 473 -16.92 -12.90 -8.60
CA VAL A 473 -18.33 -13.19 -8.38
C VAL A 473 -18.46 -14.09 -7.16
N THR A 474 -19.01 -13.56 -6.06
CA THR A 474 -19.29 -14.34 -4.85
C THR A 474 -20.79 -14.45 -4.65
N VAL A 475 -21.28 -15.65 -4.43
CA VAL A 475 -22.70 -15.95 -4.19
C VAL A 475 -22.85 -16.60 -2.83
N ASN A 476 -23.51 -15.92 -1.90
CA ASN A 476 -23.82 -16.46 -0.58
C ASN A 476 -25.29 -16.86 -0.53
N ILE A 477 -25.59 -18.12 -0.22
CA ILE A 477 -26.95 -18.60 -0.03
C ILE A 477 -27.12 -19.30 1.31
N ASN A 478 -28.27 -19.11 1.90
CA ASN A 478 -28.62 -19.86 3.12
C ASN A 478 -28.93 -21.32 2.79
N VAL A 479 -28.59 -22.23 3.70
CA VAL A 479 -28.96 -23.66 3.61
C VAL A 479 -30.47 -23.79 3.35
N GLY A 480 -30.82 -24.58 2.35
CA GLY A 480 -32.22 -24.82 1.92
C GLY A 480 -32.81 -23.73 1.02
N ALA A 481 -32.10 -22.64 0.77
CA ALA A 481 -32.58 -21.61 -0.15
C ALA A 481 -32.37 -22.01 -1.61
N PRO A 482 -33.22 -21.50 -2.55
CA PRO A 482 -33.03 -21.73 -3.98
C PRO A 482 -31.78 -21.01 -4.49
N LEU A 483 -30.98 -21.70 -5.29
CA LEU A 483 -29.82 -21.12 -5.95
C LEU A 483 -30.26 -20.16 -7.05
N THR A 484 -29.67 -18.96 -7.04
CA THR A 484 -29.80 -17.96 -8.12
C THR A 484 -28.43 -17.36 -8.39
N MET A 485 -27.90 -17.60 -9.60
CA MET A 485 -26.64 -17.03 -10.04
C MET A 485 -26.84 -15.63 -10.62
N PRO A 486 -25.87 -14.71 -10.49
CA PRO A 486 -25.90 -13.43 -11.18
C PRO A 486 -25.95 -13.62 -12.69
N ALA A 487 -26.77 -12.80 -13.35
CA ALA A 487 -26.91 -12.83 -14.81
C ALA A 487 -25.76 -12.12 -15.54
N THR A 488 -25.00 -11.29 -14.83
CA THR A 488 -23.90 -10.48 -15.36
C THR A 488 -22.70 -10.49 -14.40
N ALA A 489 -21.51 -10.22 -14.96
CA ALA A 489 -20.30 -9.88 -14.20
C ALA A 489 -19.73 -8.57 -14.73
N TYR A 490 -19.11 -7.76 -13.87
CA TYR A 490 -18.49 -6.51 -14.29
C TYR A 490 -17.09 -6.80 -14.88
N VAL A 491 -16.88 -6.35 -16.12
CA VAL A 491 -15.64 -6.57 -16.88
C VAL A 491 -14.94 -5.22 -17.12
N ILE A 492 -13.64 -5.17 -16.84
CA ILE A 492 -12.74 -4.11 -17.25
C ILE A 492 -11.97 -4.58 -18.47
N TYR A 493 -12.06 -3.84 -19.58
CA TYR A 493 -11.31 -4.13 -20.80
C TYR A 493 -10.01 -3.34 -20.85
N ASN A 494 -9.04 -3.86 -21.59
CA ASN A 494 -7.71 -3.25 -21.73
C ASN A 494 -7.75 -1.79 -22.21
N ASP A 495 -8.65 -1.44 -23.15
CA ASP A 495 -8.86 -0.07 -23.67
C ASP A 495 -9.98 0.70 -22.94
N ARG A 496 -10.64 0.07 -21.97
CA ARG A 496 -11.75 0.61 -21.16
C ARG A 496 -12.99 1.04 -21.95
N SER A 497 -13.04 0.82 -23.27
CA SER A 497 -14.13 1.29 -24.14
C SER A 497 -15.46 0.61 -23.88
N LYS A 498 -15.45 -0.58 -23.24
CA LYS A 498 -16.63 -1.41 -22.99
C LYS A 498 -16.78 -1.83 -21.52
N ASN A 499 -16.06 -1.19 -20.60
CA ASN A 499 -16.19 -1.48 -19.16
C ASN A 499 -17.66 -1.47 -18.73
N GLY A 500 -18.08 -2.51 -18.02
CA GLY A 500 -19.45 -2.63 -17.53
C GLY A 500 -19.90 -4.07 -17.31
N ASP A 501 -21.19 -4.21 -17.03
CA ASP A 501 -21.85 -5.50 -16.84
C ASP A 501 -21.98 -6.27 -18.14
N VAL A 502 -21.40 -7.45 -18.21
CA VAL A 502 -21.44 -8.39 -19.35
C VAL A 502 -22.24 -9.61 -18.93
N ALA A 503 -23.14 -10.09 -19.81
CA ALA A 503 -23.93 -11.28 -19.55
C ALA A 503 -23.05 -12.50 -19.38
N VAL A 504 -23.39 -13.36 -18.40
CA VAL A 504 -22.66 -14.60 -18.08
C VAL A 504 -23.56 -15.81 -18.32
N THR A 505 -22.97 -16.83 -18.87
CA THR A 505 -23.55 -18.19 -18.96
C THR A 505 -22.77 -19.11 -18.03
N TRP A 506 -23.41 -19.58 -16.96
CA TRP A 506 -22.82 -20.48 -15.97
C TRP A 506 -22.93 -21.96 -16.45
N ASP A 507 -22.00 -22.82 -15.98
CA ASP A 507 -22.00 -24.23 -16.27
C ASP A 507 -23.22 -24.93 -15.64
N VAL A 508 -24.08 -25.51 -16.48
CA VAL A 508 -25.36 -26.13 -16.04
C VAL A 508 -25.14 -27.45 -15.34
N ASP A 509 -24.08 -28.19 -15.66
CA ASP A 509 -23.80 -29.48 -15.05
C ASP A 509 -23.28 -29.27 -13.62
N GLU A 510 -22.40 -28.29 -13.40
CA GLU A 510 -21.94 -27.89 -12.07
C GLU A 510 -23.09 -27.34 -11.22
N LEU A 511 -23.91 -26.45 -11.77
CA LEU A 511 -25.07 -25.91 -11.07
C LEU A 511 -26.05 -27.00 -10.65
N SER A 512 -26.22 -28.02 -11.46
CA SER A 512 -27.13 -29.15 -11.17
C SER A 512 -26.58 -30.09 -10.08
N ALA A 513 -25.29 -30.06 -9.82
CA ALA A 513 -24.62 -30.88 -8.81
C ALA A 513 -24.60 -30.22 -7.40
N ILE A 514 -25.01 -28.94 -7.25
CA ILE A 514 -25.01 -28.24 -6.00
C ILE A 514 -26.11 -28.75 -5.07
N ASP A 515 -25.76 -29.19 -3.88
CA ASP A 515 -26.70 -29.47 -2.79
C ASP A 515 -26.84 -28.26 -1.89
N THR A 516 -27.88 -27.47 -2.11
CA THR A 516 -28.17 -26.29 -1.29
C THR A 516 -28.64 -26.60 0.14
N ASN A 517 -28.88 -27.90 0.48
CA ASN A 517 -29.28 -28.28 1.84
C ASN A 517 -28.09 -28.65 2.73
N THR A 518 -26.88 -28.64 2.20
CA THR A 518 -25.65 -28.98 2.93
C THR A 518 -24.70 -27.80 2.92
N ILE A 519 -24.14 -27.42 4.07
CA ILE A 519 -23.11 -26.39 4.18
C ILE A 519 -21.88 -26.84 3.37
N ALA A 520 -21.52 -26.09 2.35
CA ALA A 520 -20.39 -26.39 1.48
C ALA A 520 -20.01 -25.17 0.63
N ASP A 521 -18.77 -25.15 0.19
CA ASP A 521 -18.25 -24.19 -0.78
C ASP A 521 -18.13 -24.86 -2.14
N TYR A 522 -18.50 -24.15 -3.21
CA TYR A 522 -18.41 -24.59 -4.58
C TYR A 522 -17.75 -23.51 -5.43
N VAL A 523 -17.04 -23.92 -6.46
CA VAL A 523 -16.56 -23.03 -7.54
C VAL A 523 -17.33 -23.40 -8.79
N ILE A 524 -17.94 -22.40 -9.44
CA ILE A 524 -18.79 -22.59 -10.61
C ILE A 524 -18.16 -21.88 -11.79
N ASP A 525 -17.89 -22.63 -12.85
CA ASP A 525 -17.37 -22.09 -14.10
C ASP A 525 -18.45 -21.32 -14.87
N GLY A 526 -18.02 -20.25 -15.53
CA GLY A 526 -18.87 -19.43 -16.38
C GLY A 526 -18.12 -18.86 -17.56
N VAL A 527 -18.88 -18.34 -18.53
CA VAL A 527 -18.34 -17.68 -19.71
C VAL A 527 -19.15 -16.43 -19.98
N THR A 528 -18.49 -15.30 -20.16
CA THR A 528 -19.13 -14.04 -20.57
C THR A 528 -19.61 -14.09 -22.01
N ALA A 529 -20.48 -13.15 -22.40
CA ALA A 529 -21.03 -13.09 -23.76
C ALA A 529 -19.97 -12.85 -24.85
N ASP A 530 -18.80 -12.32 -24.52
CA ASP A 530 -17.65 -12.14 -25.41
C ASP A 530 -16.65 -13.32 -25.39
N GLY A 531 -16.95 -14.37 -24.61
CA GLY A 531 -16.18 -15.60 -24.57
C GLY A 531 -15.09 -15.67 -23.52
N THR A 532 -15.00 -14.67 -22.62
CA THR A 532 -14.01 -14.68 -21.53
C THR A 532 -14.45 -15.62 -20.41
N PRO A 533 -13.62 -16.58 -19.97
CA PRO A 533 -13.92 -17.45 -18.86
C PRO A 533 -13.85 -16.71 -17.52
N LEU A 534 -14.69 -17.11 -16.57
CA LEU A 534 -14.67 -16.65 -15.18
C LEU A 534 -15.17 -17.78 -14.26
N THR A 535 -14.97 -17.58 -12.96
CA THR A 535 -15.53 -18.46 -11.92
C THR A 535 -16.38 -17.65 -10.94
N ALA A 536 -17.30 -18.31 -10.26
CA ALA A 536 -17.99 -17.78 -9.09
C ALA A 536 -17.72 -18.66 -7.87
N ASP A 537 -17.40 -18.03 -6.75
CA ASP A 537 -17.34 -18.67 -5.45
C ASP A 537 -18.73 -18.70 -4.85
N LEU A 538 -19.31 -19.90 -4.68
CA LEU A 538 -20.61 -20.09 -4.09
C LEU A 538 -20.49 -20.71 -2.70
N HIS A 539 -20.99 -20.01 -1.71
CA HIS A 539 -21.02 -20.45 -0.32
C HIS A 539 -22.45 -20.81 0.10
N VAL A 540 -22.67 -22.07 0.42
CA VAL A 540 -23.89 -22.52 1.09
C VAL A 540 -23.60 -22.52 2.59
N ALA A 541 -24.13 -21.54 3.32
CA ALA A 541 -23.82 -21.32 4.73
C ALA A 541 -25.10 -20.98 5.53
N LEU A 542 -25.00 -21.01 6.84
CA LEU A 542 -26.03 -20.40 7.70
C LEU A 542 -25.86 -18.87 7.64
N VAL A 543 -26.83 -18.20 7.04
CA VAL A 543 -26.83 -16.73 7.03
C VAL A 543 -27.18 -16.22 8.42
N ASN A 544 -26.36 -15.37 8.97
CA ASN A 544 -26.66 -14.66 10.22
C ASN A 544 -27.53 -13.43 9.92
N PHE A 545 -28.75 -13.39 10.48
CA PHE A 545 -29.68 -12.28 10.33
C PHE A 545 -29.52 -11.18 11.39
N ILE A 546 -28.60 -11.34 12.35
CA ILE A 546 -28.27 -10.30 13.34
C ILE A 546 -27.45 -9.22 12.65
N ALA A 547 -27.89 -7.97 12.78
CA ALA A 547 -27.08 -6.83 12.36
C ALA A 547 -26.03 -6.51 13.42
N ASN A 548 -24.76 -6.26 13.01
CA ASN A 548 -23.64 -6.02 13.90
C ASN A 548 -23.49 -7.06 15.02
N PRO A 549 -23.33 -8.35 14.69
CA PRO A 549 -23.47 -9.48 15.64
C PRO A 549 -22.38 -9.54 16.72
N SER A 550 -21.20 -9.01 16.45
CA SER A 550 -20.05 -8.91 17.36
C SER A 550 -19.74 -7.48 17.81
N PHE A 551 -20.68 -6.55 17.56
CA PHE A 551 -20.62 -5.16 18.04
C PHE A 551 -19.46 -4.31 17.50
N GLU A 552 -18.80 -4.72 16.44
CA GLU A 552 -17.63 -4.03 15.86
C GLU A 552 -17.99 -2.76 15.06
N GLU A 553 -19.20 -2.69 14.49
CA GLU A 553 -19.65 -1.51 13.76
C GLU A 553 -19.96 -0.34 14.70
N GLU A 554 -19.74 0.91 14.23
CA GLU A 554 -19.99 2.12 15.00
C GLU A 554 -21.49 2.25 15.38
N ASP A 555 -22.40 1.93 14.44
CA ASP A 555 -23.84 1.94 14.69
C ASP A 555 -24.29 0.71 15.49
N LYS A 556 -24.79 0.94 16.68
CA LYS A 556 -25.35 -0.07 17.61
C LYS A 556 -26.83 0.19 17.92
N SER A 557 -27.47 1.08 17.15
CA SER A 557 -28.87 1.51 17.37
C SER A 557 -29.90 0.41 17.17
N MET A 558 -29.52 -0.69 16.51
CA MET A 558 -30.38 -1.87 16.33
C MET A 558 -30.63 -2.64 17.62
N TYR A 559 -29.81 -2.45 18.67
CA TYR A 559 -29.97 -3.09 19.95
C TYR A 559 -30.82 -2.26 20.89
N ASN A 560 -31.85 -2.89 21.50
CA ASN A 560 -32.72 -2.29 22.49
C ASN A 560 -32.39 -2.85 23.88
N PHE A 561 -32.30 -1.95 24.88
CA PHE A 561 -32.06 -2.34 26.29
C PHE A 561 -33.29 -2.12 27.16
N ILE A 562 -33.65 -3.13 27.94
CA ILE A 562 -34.73 -3.09 28.93
C ILE A 562 -34.10 -3.27 30.30
N TYR A 563 -34.27 -2.32 31.21
CA TYR A 563 -33.69 -2.31 32.57
C TYR A 563 -34.58 -1.51 33.54
N ASP A 564 -34.34 -1.60 34.85
CA ASP A 564 -35.16 -0.92 35.87
C ASP A 564 -34.80 0.58 36.00
N GLU A 565 -33.83 0.94 36.91
CA GLU A 565 -33.48 2.35 37.20
C GLU A 565 -32.27 2.83 36.37
N THR A 566 -31.27 1.97 36.23
CA THR A 566 -30.02 2.26 35.48
C THR A 566 -29.64 1.08 34.60
N ASN A 567 -29.18 1.32 33.41
CA ASN A 567 -28.67 0.29 32.51
C ASN A 567 -27.30 -0.22 33.04
N PRO A 568 -27.19 -1.49 33.48
CA PRO A 568 -25.91 -2.05 33.92
C PRO A 568 -25.05 -2.57 32.76
N ALA A 569 -25.51 -2.45 31.51
CA ALA A 569 -24.84 -2.97 30.32
C ALA A 569 -24.41 -1.85 29.37
N ASP A 570 -23.29 -2.05 28.71
CA ASP A 570 -22.72 -1.16 27.71
C ASP A 570 -21.96 -1.95 26.64
N PHE A 571 -21.61 -1.29 25.53
CA PHE A 571 -20.71 -1.87 24.53
C PHE A 571 -19.28 -1.45 24.86
N GLN A 572 -18.50 -2.40 25.38
CA GLN A 572 -17.15 -2.16 25.84
C GLN A 572 -16.12 -2.49 24.74
N GLU A 573 -15.22 -1.56 24.45
CA GLU A 573 -14.03 -1.78 23.61
C GLU A 573 -12.90 -2.36 24.46
N LYS A 574 -12.74 -3.68 24.44
CA LYS A 574 -11.69 -4.39 25.18
C LYS A 574 -11.46 -5.79 24.60
N GLU A 575 -10.48 -5.93 23.71
CA GLU A 575 -10.12 -7.16 23.01
C GLU A 575 -9.99 -8.38 23.95
N ALA A 576 -9.44 -8.21 25.16
CA ALA A 576 -9.26 -9.30 26.12
C ALA A 576 -10.59 -9.85 26.71
N ASP A 577 -11.68 -9.10 26.60
CA ASP A 577 -13.01 -9.47 27.12
C ASP A 577 -14.00 -9.77 25.98
N SER A 578 -13.60 -9.64 24.70
CA SER A 578 -14.36 -10.01 23.51
C SER A 578 -14.08 -11.45 23.11
N PHE A 579 -15.04 -12.13 22.48
CA PHE A 579 -14.84 -13.45 21.90
C PHE A 579 -14.16 -13.33 20.53
N THR A 580 -14.67 -12.42 19.70
CA THR A 580 -14.03 -11.98 18.44
C THR A 580 -13.91 -10.47 18.44
N GLY A 581 -12.97 -9.94 17.63
CA GLY A 581 -12.77 -8.51 17.47
C GLY A 581 -12.32 -7.77 18.72
N SER A 582 -12.85 -6.55 18.92
CA SER A 582 -12.45 -5.64 20.00
C SER A 582 -13.61 -5.22 20.90
N PHE A 583 -14.85 -5.42 20.47
CA PHE A 583 -16.05 -5.03 21.23
C PHE A 583 -16.82 -6.24 21.75
N ALA A 584 -17.48 -6.06 22.90
CA ALA A 584 -18.47 -7.01 23.43
C ALA A 584 -19.59 -6.26 24.16
N LEU A 585 -20.76 -6.88 24.28
CA LEU A 585 -21.82 -6.43 25.19
C LEU A 585 -21.44 -6.76 26.62
N HIS A 586 -20.91 -5.80 27.35
CA HIS A 586 -20.44 -5.91 28.72
C HIS A 586 -21.56 -5.57 29.73
N PHE A 587 -21.53 -6.19 30.91
CA PHE A 587 -22.39 -5.81 32.03
C PHE A 587 -21.67 -5.89 33.38
N TRP A 588 -21.97 -4.95 34.27
CA TRP A 588 -21.53 -4.94 35.67
C TRP A 588 -22.34 -3.97 36.53
N ASP A 589 -22.71 -4.35 37.73
CA ASP A 589 -23.28 -3.42 38.74
C ASP A 589 -22.94 -3.87 40.17
N PRO A 590 -22.50 -2.96 41.08
CA PRO A 590 -22.14 -3.28 42.46
C PRO A 590 -23.38 -3.63 43.33
N ASN A 591 -24.59 -3.29 42.90
CA ASN A 591 -25.83 -3.50 43.66
C ASN A 591 -26.67 -4.68 43.20
N GLY A 592 -26.37 -5.24 42.04
CA GLY A 592 -27.06 -6.32 41.36
C GLY A 592 -27.43 -5.94 39.92
N VAL A 593 -27.38 -6.90 39.03
CA VAL A 593 -27.58 -6.71 37.59
C VAL A 593 -28.99 -7.14 37.20
N TYR A 594 -29.71 -6.30 36.50
CA TYR A 594 -30.92 -6.64 35.75
C TYR A 594 -30.99 -5.87 34.44
N PHE A 595 -30.98 -6.60 33.32
CA PHE A 595 -31.28 -6.04 32.00
C PHE A 595 -31.72 -7.12 31.03
N GLN A 596 -32.28 -6.67 29.91
CA GLN A 596 -32.40 -7.42 28.66
C GLN A 596 -31.75 -6.59 27.57
N ALA A 597 -31.04 -7.27 26.65
CA ALA A 597 -30.58 -6.70 25.41
C ALA A 597 -31.21 -7.51 24.29
N GLU A 598 -31.78 -6.83 23.29
CA GLU A 598 -32.54 -7.50 22.24
C GLU A 598 -32.39 -6.79 20.88
N GLN A 599 -32.59 -7.56 19.81
CA GLN A 599 -32.72 -7.04 18.46
C GLN A 599 -33.99 -7.61 17.82
N THR A 600 -34.75 -6.77 17.13
CA THR A 600 -35.93 -7.18 16.34
C THR A 600 -35.56 -7.22 14.88
N ILE A 601 -35.72 -8.38 14.25
CA ILE A 601 -35.44 -8.62 12.84
C ILE A 601 -36.76 -8.82 12.11
N THR A 602 -36.92 -8.16 10.96
CA THR A 602 -38.10 -8.19 10.09
C THR A 602 -37.76 -8.75 8.72
N ASP A 603 -38.76 -8.95 7.90
CA ASP A 603 -38.63 -9.42 6.51
C ASP A 603 -37.99 -10.82 6.37
N LEU A 604 -38.10 -11.63 7.44
CA LEU A 604 -37.67 -13.01 7.44
C LEU A 604 -38.70 -13.92 6.73
N MET A 605 -38.25 -15.02 6.19
CA MET A 605 -39.18 -16.07 5.74
C MET A 605 -39.69 -16.86 6.96
N ASP A 606 -41.00 -17.18 6.99
CA ASP A 606 -41.54 -18.10 8.00
C ASP A 606 -40.81 -19.43 7.97
N GLY A 607 -40.61 -20.02 9.14
CA GLY A 607 -39.91 -21.32 9.26
C GLY A 607 -39.27 -21.55 10.62
N GLN A 608 -38.41 -22.55 10.69
CA GLN A 608 -37.66 -22.88 11.91
C GLN A 608 -36.34 -22.13 11.90
N TYR A 609 -35.98 -21.61 13.08
CA TYR A 609 -34.77 -20.81 13.30
C TYR A 609 -33.98 -21.30 14.51
N TYR A 610 -32.75 -20.82 14.55
CA TYR A 610 -31.75 -21.06 15.57
C TYR A 610 -31.20 -19.71 16.05
N PHE A 611 -31.04 -19.55 17.36
CA PHE A 611 -30.38 -18.38 17.95
C PHE A 611 -29.32 -18.83 18.97
N SER A 612 -28.12 -18.26 18.89
CA SER A 612 -27.04 -18.45 19.84
C SER A 612 -26.23 -17.18 20.05
N MET A 613 -25.40 -17.17 21.06
CA MET A 613 -24.39 -16.15 21.32
C MET A 613 -23.24 -16.74 22.12
N GLU A 614 -22.09 -16.09 22.13
CA GLU A 614 -21.01 -16.42 23.06
C GLU A 614 -21.16 -15.63 24.38
N GLY A 615 -20.77 -16.22 25.51
CA GLY A 615 -20.87 -15.56 26.80
C GLY A 615 -19.85 -16.03 27.83
N GLN A 616 -19.31 -15.08 28.60
CA GLN A 616 -18.47 -15.34 29.78
C GLN A 616 -18.87 -14.42 30.95
N GLY A 617 -18.53 -14.78 32.19
CA GLY A 617 -18.76 -13.91 33.33
C GLY A 617 -18.70 -14.65 34.65
N GLY A 618 -18.82 -13.93 35.77
CA GLY A 618 -18.69 -14.48 37.10
C GLY A 618 -19.35 -13.64 38.19
N ASP A 619 -19.14 -14.06 39.42
CA ASP A 619 -19.72 -13.45 40.67
C ASP A 619 -21.26 -13.31 40.63
N ILE A 620 -21.93 -14.25 39.91
CA ILE A 620 -23.35 -14.18 39.57
C ILE A 620 -24.31 -14.28 40.78
N GLY A 621 -23.82 -14.66 41.97
CA GLY A 621 -24.61 -14.76 43.19
C GLY A 621 -25.25 -16.14 43.39
N THR A 622 -26.26 -16.23 44.30
CA THR A 622 -26.85 -17.51 44.71
C THR A 622 -28.16 -17.88 44.01
N ASP A 623 -28.78 -16.95 43.28
CA ASP A 623 -30.06 -17.16 42.59
C ASP A 623 -30.09 -16.35 41.28
N PRO A 624 -29.12 -16.59 40.36
CA PRO A 624 -29.07 -15.88 39.11
C PRO A 624 -30.09 -16.46 38.12
N THR A 625 -30.53 -15.61 37.18
CA THR A 625 -31.37 -16.03 36.05
C THR A 625 -30.78 -15.50 34.78
N PHE A 626 -30.31 -16.39 33.92
CA PHE A 626 -29.81 -16.09 32.58
C PHE A 626 -30.53 -16.97 31.57
N TYR A 627 -31.06 -16.36 30.52
CA TYR A 627 -31.54 -17.11 29.38
C TYR A 627 -31.44 -16.27 28.10
N ILE A 628 -31.20 -16.93 26.97
CA ILE A 628 -31.47 -16.36 25.67
C ILE A 628 -32.93 -16.61 25.29
N TYR A 629 -33.50 -15.75 24.48
CA TYR A 629 -34.88 -15.86 24.07
C TYR A 629 -35.14 -15.44 22.63
N ALA A 630 -36.27 -15.95 22.11
CA ALA A 630 -36.85 -15.51 20.83
C ALA A 630 -38.34 -15.30 21.02
N ILE A 631 -38.89 -14.21 20.47
CA ILE A 631 -40.32 -13.88 20.50
C ILE A 631 -40.80 -13.72 19.06
N SER A 632 -41.75 -14.57 18.62
CA SER A 632 -42.36 -14.48 17.29
C SER A 632 -43.80 -15.02 17.35
N GLY A 633 -44.74 -14.42 16.60
CA GLY A 633 -46.14 -14.82 16.51
C GLY A 633 -46.86 -14.81 17.87
N GLY A 634 -46.36 -14.05 18.88
CA GLY A 634 -46.90 -14.00 20.25
C GLY A 634 -46.44 -15.12 21.18
N GLU A 635 -45.63 -16.04 20.71
CA GLU A 635 -44.98 -17.09 21.52
C GLU A 635 -43.57 -16.65 21.92
N THR A 636 -43.13 -17.10 23.13
CA THR A 636 -41.79 -16.85 23.65
C THR A 636 -41.07 -18.17 23.85
N TYR A 637 -39.91 -18.29 23.25
CA TYR A 637 -39.00 -19.42 23.36
C TYR A 637 -37.80 -19.02 24.21
N THR A 638 -37.32 -19.88 25.12
CA THR A 638 -36.21 -19.56 26.03
C THR A 638 -35.26 -20.74 26.19
N GLN A 639 -33.96 -20.43 26.37
CA GLN A 639 -32.93 -21.39 26.75
C GLN A 639 -32.12 -20.81 27.90
N GLU A 640 -32.23 -21.46 29.10
CA GLU A 640 -31.46 -21.08 30.28
C GLU A 640 -29.98 -21.46 30.12
N PHE A 641 -29.10 -20.65 30.73
CA PHE A 641 -27.67 -20.92 30.82
C PHE A 641 -27.07 -20.37 32.11
N THR A 642 -25.79 -20.62 32.36
CA THR A 642 -25.05 -20.06 33.50
C THR A 642 -23.64 -19.68 33.08
N LEU A 643 -23.02 -18.70 33.76
CA LEU A 643 -21.66 -18.23 33.53
C LEU A 643 -20.71 -18.80 34.59
N ASP A 644 -19.51 -19.23 34.22
CA ASP A 644 -18.55 -19.95 35.06
C ASP A 644 -17.13 -19.34 35.00
N GLY A 645 -17.01 -18.01 35.06
CA GLY A 645 -15.75 -17.30 35.22
C GLY A 645 -15.18 -16.68 33.94
N TYR A 646 -14.02 -16.07 34.12
CA TYR A 646 -13.28 -15.36 33.06
C TYR A 646 -12.63 -16.33 32.06
N ALA A 647 -12.73 -16.03 30.79
CA ALA A 647 -12.25 -16.85 29.67
C ALA A 647 -12.86 -18.26 29.58
N ASN A 648 -13.92 -18.54 30.35
CA ASN A 648 -14.73 -19.74 30.22
C ASN A 648 -15.97 -19.43 29.36
N TRP A 649 -15.74 -19.30 28.06
CA TRP A 649 -16.82 -18.99 27.12
C TRP A 649 -17.81 -20.16 27.01
N ILE A 650 -19.08 -19.83 26.98
CA ILE A 650 -20.18 -20.74 26.73
C ILE A 650 -21.00 -20.25 25.56
N MET A 651 -21.60 -21.16 24.80
CA MET A 651 -22.50 -20.86 23.69
C MET A 651 -23.91 -21.46 23.99
N PRO A 652 -24.83 -20.72 24.65
CA PRO A 652 -26.20 -21.14 24.75
C PRO A 652 -26.88 -21.14 23.40
N GLU A 653 -27.64 -22.19 23.09
CA GLU A 653 -28.28 -22.42 21.80
C GLU A 653 -29.80 -22.61 22.00
N LEU A 654 -30.59 -21.73 21.39
CA LEU A 654 -32.04 -21.88 21.28
C LEU A 654 -32.38 -22.42 19.88
N LYS A 655 -32.79 -23.70 19.82
CA LYS A 655 -32.99 -24.43 18.59
C LYS A 655 -34.47 -24.61 18.25
N ASP A 656 -34.76 -24.75 16.94
CA ASP A 656 -36.04 -25.15 16.39
C ASP A 656 -37.24 -24.33 16.90
N PHE A 657 -37.07 -23.00 16.99
CA PHE A 657 -38.21 -22.11 17.25
C PHE A 657 -38.80 -21.55 15.95
N ALA A 658 -40.11 -21.32 15.97
CA ALA A 658 -40.82 -20.86 14.80
C ALA A 658 -40.76 -19.32 14.63
N VAL A 659 -40.36 -18.84 13.47
CA VAL A 659 -40.60 -17.45 13.04
C VAL A 659 -41.89 -17.44 12.24
N VAL A 660 -42.79 -16.53 12.61
CA VAL A 660 -44.13 -16.35 12.03
C VAL A 660 -44.33 -14.88 11.68
N ASP A 661 -45.00 -14.64 10.55
CA ASP A 661 -45.23 -13.29 10.01
C ASP A 661 -43.94 -12.50 9.77
N GLY A 662 -42.85 -13.20 9.43
CA GLY A 662 -41.57 -12.63 9.03
C GLY A 662 -40.85 -11.81 10.08
N THR A 663 -41.25 -11.92 11.37
CA THR A 663 -40.67 -11.08 12.43
C THR A 663 -40.28 -11.88 13.66
N VAL A 664 -39.11 -11.60 14.20
CA VAL A 664 -38.65 -12.16 15.47
C VAL A 664 -37.87 -11.13 16.29
N THR A 665 -38.07 -11.12 17.59
CA THR A 665 -37.18 -10.43 18.53
C THR A 665 -36.36 -11.50 19.25
N VAL A 666 -35.04 -11.40 19.18
CA VAL A 666 -34.11 -12.26 19.89
C VAL A 666 -33.31 -11.46 20.90
N GLY A 667 -32.91 -12.08 21.99
CA GLY A 667 -32.19 -11.35 23.01
C GLY A 667 -31.68 -12.22 24.16
N VAL A 668 -31.02 -11.54 25.10
CA VAL A 668 -30.56 -12.12 26.37
C VAL A 668 -31.24 -11.46 27.56
N TYR A 669 -31.65 -12.24 28.52
CA TYR A 669 -32.14 -11.81 29.83
C TYR A 669 -31.10 -12.11 30.90
N VAL A 670 -30.76 -11.10 31.68
CA VAL A 670 -29.80 -11.19 32.78
C VAL A 670 -30.40 -10.66 34.08
N LYS A 671 -30.41 -11.50 35.11
CA LYS A 671 -30.67 -11.09 36.49
C LYS A 671 -29.68 -11.79 37.39
N ALA A 672 -28.84 -11.03 38.09
CA ALA A 672 -27.74 -11.57 38.86
C ALA A 672 -27.46 -10.76 40.13
N GLY A 673 -26.68 -11.36 41.03
CA GLY A 673 -26.32 -10.79 42.34
C GLY A 673 -25.44 -9.55 42.25
N LYS A 674 -25.12 -8.98 43.41
CA LYS A 674 -24.23 -7.82 43.51
C LYS A 674 -22.82 -8.14 43.05
N GLY A 675 -22.27 -7.26 42.20
CA GLY A 675 -20.93 -7.41 41.66
C GLY A 675 -20.82 -8.43 40.53
N ALA A 676 -21.94 -8.98 40.06
CA ALA A 676 -21.96 -9.82 38.86
C ALA A 676 -21.44 -9.06 37.65
N TRP A 677 -20.67 -9.74 36.83
CA TRP A 677 -20.05 -9.20 35.64
C TRP A 677 -20.04 -10.25 34.52
N GLY A 678 -19.98 -9.76 33.29
CA GLY A 678 -19.83 -10.64 32.14
C GLY A 678 -19.79 -9.88 30.83
N THR A 679 -19.52 -10.62 29.76
CA THR A 679 -19.58 -10.16 28.39
C THR A 679 -20.30 -11.16 27.50
N PHE A 680 -21.05 -10.66 26.54
CA PHE A 680 -21.68 -11.44 25.46
C PHE A 680 -21.19 -10.95 24.13
N ASP A 681 -21.08 -11.89 23.17
CA ASP A 681 -20.51 -11.61 21.85
C ASP A 681 -21.08 -12.58 20.80
N ASP A 682 -20.76 -12.33 19.53
CA ASP A 682 -21.06 -13.22 18.37
C ASP A 682 -22.48 -13.79 18.35
N TRP A 683 -23.47 -12.90 18.28
CA TRP A 683 -24.87 -13.29 18.18
C TRP A 683 -25.18 -13.89 16.82
N ILE A 684 -25.84 -15.05 16.76
CA ILE A 684 -26.19 -15.73 15.51
C ILE A 684 -27.69 -16.02 15.50
N LEU A 685 -28.41 -15.50 14.52
CA LEU A 685 -29.77 -15.91 14.15
C LEU A 685 -29.75 -16.47 12.74
N SER A 686 -30.10 -17.73 12.58
CA SER A 686 -30.12 -18.39 11.28
C SER A 686 -31.37 -19.22 11.08
N LYS A 687 -31.82 -19.33 9.82
CA LYS A 687 -32.90 -20.24 9.45
C LYS A 687 -32.37 -21.65 9.30
N THR A 688 -33.04 -22.63 9.93
CA THR A 688 -32.63 -24.04 9.88
C THR A 688 -33.44 -24.88 8.90
N ASN A 689 -34.68 -24.46 8.57
CA ASN A 689 -35.54 -25.10 7.58
C ASN A 689 -36.61 -24.13 7.01
#